data_dc3eaa9ffb46bc1409e2dfac8a388713
#
_entry.id   dc3eaa9ffb46bc1409e2dfac8a388713
#
_cell.length_a   1.000
_cell.length_b   1.000
_cell.length_c   1.000
_cell.angle_alpha   90.00
_cell.angle_beta   90.00
_cell.angle_gamma   90.00
#
_symmetry.space_group_name_H-M   'P 1'
#
loop_
_entity.id
_entity.type
_entity.pdbx_description
1 polymer ?
#
loop_
_entity_poly.entity_id
_entity_poly.type
_entity_poly.pdbx_seq_one_letter_code
_entity_poly.pdbx_strand_id
1 'polypeptide(L)'
;MNFRKSLYQVSLVTMMAISAVNTQAQGVVPAQKGDKTFTLEDLNFGGNNYRNMVAKNRWCTWWGDQLVRQDVDACYLVNKTNGKETKLFGINDINQWIAPTKDVKVRALYNARFPFAGKSIVMVSNGSKTYTVDFRKHRLISELEFQEGEDLLEANTQQNAFAYLKGSNLYVRTFNAAPENAMTKEKKSHDFQLSADGSREIVYGQSVHRDEFGISKGTFWSPNGERLAFYRMDQSMVTDYPQVNIPEIGFDHPETQSCIATPAPDKYPMAGETSHQVTVGMFDCLTGKTIYLKAGDPTDRYFTNIAWSPDSKTVYMFEVNRDQNDSRLTAYDAETGEKTGELYRETDEKYVEPLHPIMFLPWDSNRFIMQSRKDGYNHIYLCTLGKHGSRMASNTESLDIRQLTSGKWEVMEVLGFNRKRKSIIIASNECSPIQRNIFLVDTQTGKRTMMDDCGKGWHNATLSESGQFVYDNYSTPDVPRKIAIVNTENGKRTAYFTAENPWKGYNVPEYSCGTVKAADGETDLYWRMVKPTNFDPAKKYPTIIYVYGGPHAHNVDARWNYSSRGWETYMAEKGYLLFILDNRGSENRGKAFEQATFRQLGQIEMQDQMKGVEYLKTLPYVDADRIGVHGWSFGGFMTISLMTNYPEVFKVGVAGGPVIDWHWYEVMYGERYMDTPQTNPEGYKKTSLLYQAKNLKGKLQIIQGLNDVTVVPQHCLTFLKACIAAGTQPDFFVYPGEPHNMRGHQSTHLHERISQYFFDYLK
;
A
#
# COMPACT_ATOMS: atom_id res chain seq x y z
N MET A 1 -21.55 52.06 72.10
CA MET A 1 -20.78 50.82 71.89
C MET A 1 -20.54 50.63 70.38
N ASN A 2 -19.29 50.75 70.03
CA ASN A 2 -18.79 50.77 68.62
C ASN A 2 -18.98 49.46 67.91
N PHE A 3 -19.37 49.53 66.59
CA PHE A 3 -18.79 48.64 65.57
C PHE A 3 -18.79 49.37 64.21
N ARG A 4 -17.60 49.45 63.62
CA ARG A 4 -17.26 50.11 62.36
C ARG A 4 -17.80 49.32 61.17
N LYS A 5 -18.38 50.02 60.19
CA LYS A 5 -18.64 49.55 58.84
C LYS A 5 -17.32 49.58 58.06
N SER A 6 -16.98 48.48 57.39
CA SER A 6 -15.97 48.42 56.37
C SER A 6 -16.63 48.07 55.00
N LEU A 7 -16.56 49.02 54.09
CA LEU A 7 -16.94 48.83 52.67
C LEU A 7 -15.86 47.99 51.97
N TYR A 8 -16.27 46.92 51.33
CA TYR A 8 -15.48 46.28 50.27
C TYR A 8 -16.10 46.58 48.90
N GLN A 9 -15.36 47.37 48.11
CA GLN A 9 -15.58 47.48 46.66
C GLN A 9 -15.20 46.14 46.00
N VAL A 10 -16.15 45.50 45.35
CA VAL A 10 -15.89 44.36 44.46
C VAL A 10 -15.62 44.93 43.06
N SER A 11 -14.36 44.95 42.68
CA SER A 11 -13.96 45.19 41.28
C SER A 11 -14.22 43.90 40.47
N LEU A 12 -15.20 43.96 39.56
CA LEU A 12 -15.46 42.93 38.59
C LEU A 12 -14.35 42.97 37.51
N VAL A 13 -13.32 42.15 37.67
CA VAL A 13 -12.36 41.88 36.62
C VAL A 13 -12.91 40.73 35.78
N THR A 14 -13.41 41.06 34.62
CA THR A 14 -13.78 40.08 33.58
C THR A 14 -12.50 39.44 33.07
N MET A 15 -12.13 38.28 33.61
CA MET A 15 -11.13 37.42 33.01
C MET A 15 -11.75 36.79 31.78
N MET A 16 -11.42 37.31 30.58
CA MET A 16 -11.50 36.53 29.36
C MET A 16 -10.49 35.40 29.50
N ALA A 17 -10.99 34.19 29.78
CA ALA A 17 -10.22 32.96 29.63
C ALA A 17 -9.97 32.78 28.15
N ILE A 18 -8.85 33.23 27.67
CA ILE A 18 -8.29 32.73 26.42
C ILE A 18 -7.95 31.26 26.72
N SER A 19 -8.76 30.33 26.26
CA SER A 19 -8.41 28.94 26.23
C SER A 19 -7.20 28.81 25.29
N ALA A 20 -6.00 28.84 25.85
CA ALA A 20 -4.82 28.43 25.14
C ALA A 20 -5.00 26.99 24.72
N VAL A 21 -5.22 26.76 23.44
CA VAL A 21 -5.18 25.42 22.85
C VAL A 21 -3.79 24.89 23.10
N ASN A 22 -3.65 24.02 24.10
CA ASN A 22 -2.40 23.35 24.43
C ASN A 22 -2.08 22.31 23.35
N THR A 23 -1.56 22.76 22.21
CA THR A 23 -1.00 21.94 21.15
C THR A 23 0.50 21.79 21.40
N GLN A 24 0.85 20.97 22.40
CA GLN A 24 2.26 20.60 22.57
C GLN A 24 2.62 19.49 21.60
N ALA A 25 3.82 19.59 20.99
CA ALA A 25 4.38 18.49 20.22
C ALA A 25 4.46 17.24 21.10
N GLN A 26 3.89 16.12 20.62
CA GLN A 26 3.90 14.84 21.36
C GLN A 26 5.27 14.17 21.31
N GLY A 27 6.10 14.53 20.33
CA GLY A 27 7.46 14.03 20.18
C GLY A 27 8.32 14.91 19.29
N VAL A 28 9.60 14.96 19.62
CA VAL A 28 10.61 15.74 18.89
C VAL A 28 11.84 14.88 18.64
N VAL A 29 12.31 14.84 17.40
CA VAL A 29 13.65 14.39 17.02
C VAL A 29 14.50 15.62 16.84
N PRO A 30 15.51 15.84 17.69
CA PRO A 30 16.28 17.08 17.68
C PRO A 30 17.15 17.21 16.43
N ALA A 31 17.38 18.43 16.01
CA ALA A 31 18.31 18.77 14.94
C ALA A 31 19.74 18.28 15.26
N GLN A 32 20.46 17.88 14.23
CA GLN A 32 21.88 17.51 14.33
C GLN A 32 22.72 18.51 13.54
N LYS A 33 23.79 19.01 14.15
CA LYS A 33 24.76 19.85 13.47
C LYS A 33 25.79 18.98 12.75
N GLY A 34 26.08 19.31 11.51
CA GLY A 34 27.09 18.69 10.70
C GLY A 34 27.62 19.64 9.63
N ASP A 35 28.74 19.28 9.01
CA ASP A 35 29.41 20.10 7.99
C ASP A 35 28.90 19.77 6.57
N LYS A 36 28.17 18.69 6.41
CA LYS A 36 27.63 18.23 5.11
C LYS A 36 26.21 18.73 4.93
N THR A 37 25.89 19.09 3.70
CA THR A 37 24.54 19.46 3.25
C THR A 37 24.00 18.41 2.31
N PHE A 38 22.66 18.31 2.23
CA PHE A 38 21.98 17.36 1.36
C PHE A 38 21.76 17.91 -0.04
N THR A 39 21.79 17.01 -1.00
CA THR A 39 21.34 17.21 -2.38
C THR A 39 20.10 16.36 -2.66
N LEU A 40 19.40 16.60 -3.76
CA LEU A 40 18.32 15.70 -4.20
C LEU A 40 18.88 14.35 -4.65
N GLU A 41 20.12 14.29 -5.14
CA GLU A 41 20.82 13.02 -5.44
C GLU A 41 21.04 12.14 -4.19
N ASP A 42 21.11 12.77 -3.00
CA ASP A 42 21.18 12.08 -1.71
C ASP A 42 19.82 11.60 -1.23
N LEU A 43 18.79 12.43 -1.33
CA LEU A 43 17.53 12.24 -0.60
C LEU A 43 16.37 11.72 -1.46
N ASN A 44 16.47 11.83 -2.80
CA ASN A 44 15.46 11.29 -3.70
C ASN A 44 15.78 9.84 -4.06
N PHE A 45 14.77 8.96 -4.06
CA PHE A 45 14.94 7.53 -4.37
C PHE A 45 15.47 7.26 -5.81
N GLY A 46 15.34 8.22 -6.73
CA GLY A 46 15.95 8.17 -8.07
C GLY A 46 17.36 8.75 -8.14
N GLY A 47 17.87 9.30 -7.03
CA GLY A 47 19.19 9.92 -6.97
C GLY A 47 20.35 8.93 -6.92
N ASN A 48 21.48 9.32 -7.48
CA ASN A 48 22.66 8.46 -7.62
C ASN A 48 23.27 8.03 -6.28
N ASN A 49 23.13 8.86 -5.24
CA ASN A 49 23.68 8.59 -3.90
C ASN A 49 22.65 8.06 -2.90
N TYR A 50 21.37 7.97 -3.28
CA TYR A 50 20.25 7.60 -2.37
C TYR A 50 20.50 6.31 -1.57
N ARG A 51 21.07 5.27 -2.21
CA ARG A 51 21.36 3.98 -1.55
C ARG A 51 22.32 4.09 -0.37
N ASN A 52 23.18 5.10 -0.36
CA ASN A 52 24.11 5.37 0.74
C ASN A 52 23.43 6.16 1.89
N MET A 53 22.29 6.79 1.60
CA MET A 53 21.57 7.68 2.51
C MET A 53 20.38 6.96 3.21
N VAL A 54 20.13 5.70 2.89
CA VAL A 54 19.13 4.88 3.58
C VAL A 54 19.79 3.98 4.62
N ALA A 55 19.08 3.74 5.72
CA ALA A 55 19.55 2.85 6.78
C ALA A 55 19.81 1.44 6.24
N LYS A 56 20.98 0.89 6.50
CA LYS A 56 21.33 -0.49 6.10
C LYS A 56 20.30 -1.47 6.65
N ASN A 57 20.05 -2.52 5.89
CA ASN A 57 19.13 -3.59 6.24
C ASN A 57 19.85 -4.95 6.30
N ARG A 58 19.24 -5.90 7.01
CA ARG A 58 19.61 -7.32 7.00
C ARG A 58 18.44 -8.09 6.42
N TRP A 59 18.42 -8.28 5.11
CA TRP A 59 17.35 -9.01 4.43
C TRP A 59 17.36 -10.47 4.87
N CYS A 60 16.26 -10.93 5.41
CA CYS A 60 16.10 -12.31 5.88
C CYS A 60 14.84 -12.94 5.28
N THR A 61 14.92 -14.26 5.09
CA THR A 61 13.79 -15.10 4.71
C THR A 61 13.69 -16.29 5.66
N TRP A 62 12.52 -16.91 5.70
CA TRP A 62 12.30 -18.10 6.50
C TRP A 62 12.51 -19.37 5.66
N TRP A 63 13.19 -20.32 6.26
CA TRP A 63 13.32 -21.71 5.82
C TRP A 63 12.69 -22.60 6.89
N GLY A 64 11.38 -22.82 6.79
CA GLY A 64 10.60 -23.35 7.90
C GLY A 64 10.70 -22.43 9.13
N ASP A 65 11.20 -22.96 10.24
CA ASP A 65 11.49 -22.15 11.44
C ASP A 65 12.95 -21.66 11.52
N GLN A 66 13.75 -21.86 10.48
CA GLN A 66 15.10 -21.32 10.41
C GLN A 66 15.10 -19.96 9.75
N LEU A 67 15.83 -19.01 10.32
CA LEU A 67 16.01 -17.69 9.75
C LEU A 67 17.28 -17.66 8.90
N VAL A 68 17.17 -17.25 7.65
CA VAL A 68 18.29 -17.15 6.72
C VAL A 68 18.46 -15.70 6.30
N ARG A 69 19.63 -15.11 6.57
CA ARG A 69 20.01 -13.81 6.01
C ARG A 69 20.53 -14.01 4.59
N GLN A 70 20.00 -13.20 3.69
CA GLN A 70 20.36 -13.17 2.30
C GLN A 70 21.23 -11.95 2.00
N ASP A 71 22.34 -12.18 1.30
CA ASP A 71 23.19 -11.12 0.78
C ASP A 71 23.40 -11.31 -0.72
N VAL A 72 24.11 -10.40 -1.36
CA VAL A 72 24.43 -10.51 -2.79
C VAL A 72 25.28 -11.76 -3.05
N ASP A 73 26.26 -12.02 -2.20
CA ASP A 73 27.30 -13.04 -2.38
C ASP A 73 27.10 -14.32 -1.57
N ALA A 74 26.25 -14.34 -0.53
CA ALA A 74 26.08 -15.51 0.32
C ALA A 74 24.73 -15.52 1.09
N CYS A 75 24.33 -16.72 1.52
CA CYS A 75 23.25 -16.94 2.49
C CYS A 75 23.82 -17.43 3.83
N TYR A 76 23.25 -16.93 4.92
CA TYR A 76 23.71 -17.21 6.28
C TYR A 76 22.56 -17.68 7.15
N LEU A 77 22.76 -18.77 7.88
CA LEU A 77 21.84 -19.19 8.94
C LEU A 77 22.02 -18.28 10.16
N VAL A 78 20.92 -17.72 10.66
CA VAL A 78 20.91 -16.83 11.82
C VAL A 78 20.46 -17.60 13.05
N ASN A 79 21.27 -17.61 14.09
CA ASN A 79 20.89 -18.18 15.38
C ASN A 79 19.89 -17.26 16.08
N LYS A 80 18.67 -17.74 16.26
CA LYS A 80 17.53 -16.97 16.80
C LYS A 80 17.66 -16.58 18.28
N THR A 81 18.62 -17.18 19.02
CA THR A 81 18.79 -16.90 20.45
C THR A 81 19.93 -15.93 20.78
N ASN A 82 20.85 -15.72 19.84
CA ASN A 82 22.00 -14.84 20.03
C ASN A 82 22.39 -13.99 18.81
N GLY A 83 21.68 -14.13 17.69
CA GLY A 83 21.92 -13.36 16.46
C GLY A 83 23.20 -13.74 15.68
N LYS A 84 23.96 -14.75 16.10
CA LYS A 84 25.17 -15.18 15.37
C LYS A 84 24.83 -15.79 14.03
N GLU A 85 25.64 -15.47 13.03
CA GLU A 85 25.48 -15.93 11.65
C GLU A 85 26.47 -17.04 11.33
N THR A 86 26.02 -18.07 10.60
CA THR A 86 26.85 -19.13 10.04
C THR A 86 26.59 -19.23 8.55
N LYS A 87 27.61 -19.14 7.73
CA LYS A 87 27.46 -19.24 6.27
C LYS A 87 26.91 -20.60 5.87
N LEU A 88 25.83 -20.60 5.07
CA LEU A 88 25.25 -21.81 4.47
C LEU A 88 25.96 -22.16 3.17
N PHE A 89 26.04 -21.17 2.27
CA PHE A 89 26.72 -21.26 0.98
C PHE A 89 26.96 -19.85 0.41
N GLY A 90 27.87 -19.77 -0.53
CA GLY A 90 28.13 -18.56 -1.30
C GLY A 90 27.70 -18.68 -2.75
N ILE A 91 27.75 -17.58 -3.47
CA ILE A 91 27.40 -17.49 -4.89
C ILE A 91 28.33 -18.37 -5.75
N ASN A 92 29.60 -18.44 -5.39
CA ASN A 92 30.57 -19.32 -6.09
C ASN A 92 30.23 -20.81 -5.91
N ASP A 93 29.76 -21.19 -4.70
CA ASP A 93 29.32 -22.56 -4.43
C ASP A 93 28.11 -22.89 -5.31
N ILE A 94 27.10 -22.03 -5.35
CA ILE A 94 25.92 -22.19 -6.21
C ILE A 94 26.34 -22.32 -7.69
N ASN A 95 27.18 -21.40 -8.17
CA ASN A 95 27.62 -21.42 -9.58
C ASN A 95 28.41 -22.69 -9.92
N GLN A 96 29.18 -23.23 -8.98
CA GLN A 96 29.85 -24.51 -9.15
C GLN A 96 28.87 -25.68 -9.20
N TRP A 97 27.82 -25.68 -8.38
CA TRP A 97 26.86 -26.80 -8.30
C TRP A 97 25.87 -26.81 -9.46
N ILE A 98 25.55 -25.66 -10.05
CA ILE A 98 24.66 -25.57 -11.22
C ILE A 98 25.36 -25.76 -12.55
N ALA A 99 26.69 -25.54 -12.59
CA ALA A 99 27.44 -25.62 -13.84
C ALA A 99 28.12 -26.98 -14.03
N PRO A 100 27.74 -27.72 -15.14
CA PRO A 100 28.78 -27.87 -16.16
C PRO A 100 28.49 -27.04 -17.43
N THR A 101 27.47 -26.24 -17.52
CA THR A 101 27.20 -25.38 -18.70
C THR A 101 27.84 -24.03 -18.54
N LYS A 102 28.73 -23.70 -19.51
CA LYS A 102 29.73 -22.64 -19.42
C LYS A 102 29.22 -21.20 -19.32
N ASP A 103 27.93 -20.89 -19.51
CA ASP A 103 27.54 -19.50 -19.84
C ASP A 103 26.52 -18.85 -18.94
N VAL A 104 26.00 -19.52 -17.90
CA VAL A 104 24.95 -18.95 -17.05
C VAL A 104 25.40 -18.92 -15.59
N LYS A 105 25.64 -17.71 -15.06
CA LYS A 105 26.01 -17.50 -13.65
C LYS A 105 24.90 -16.78 -12.91
N VAL A 106 24.49 -17.30 -11.77
CA VAL A 106 23.71 -16.55 -10.78
C VAL A 106 24.57 -15.38 -10.30
N ARG A 107 24.00 -14.17 -10.29
CA ARG A 107 24.73 -12.93 -10.00
C ARG A 107 24.50 -12.40 -8.59
N ALA A 108 23.43 -12.87 -7.94
CA ALA A 108 23.07 -12.45 -6.58
C ALA A 108 22.21 -13.50 -5.87
N LEU A 109 22.31 -13.55 -4.54
CA LEU A 109 21.55 -14.49 -3.70
C LEU A 109 20.50 -13.82 -2.81
N TYR A 110 20.31 -12.49 -2.92
CA TYR A 110 19.31 -11.79 -2.11
C TYR A 110 17.84 -12.20 -2.43
N ASN A 111 17.59 -12.88 -3.57
CA ASN A 111 16.32 -13.44 -3.96
C ASN A 111 16.24 -14.98 -3.81
N ALA A 112 17.20 -15.62 -3.13
CA ALA A 112 17.18 -17.05 -2.89
C ALA A 112 15.92 -17.45 -2.10
N ARG A 113 15.22 -18.50 -2.54
CA ARG A 113 13.99 -19.00 -1.90
C ARG A 113 14.23 -20.39 -1.32
N PHE A 114 13.66 -20.65 -0.14
CA PHE A 114 13.74 -21.94 0.56
C PHE A 114 12.34 -22.54 0.69
N PRO A 115 11.77 -23.11 -0.39
CA PRO A 115 10.36 -23.45 -0.47
C PRO A 115 9.92 -24.63 0.41
N PHE A 116 10.87 -25.43 0.91
CA PHE A 116 10.54 -26.66 1.64
C PHE A 116 11.19 -26.66 3.03
N ALA A 117 10.37 -26.60 4.07
CA ALA A 117 10.83 -26.70 5.45
C ALA A 117 11.61 -27.99 5.69
N GLY A 118 12.75 -27.89 6.37
CA GLY A 118 13.58 -29.04 6.73
C GLY A 118 14.32 -29.73 5.56
N LYS A 119 14.09 -29.31 4.32
CA LYS A 119 14.83 -29.80 3.13
C LYS A 119 15.96 -28.83 2.79
N SER A 120 17.12 -29.35 2.44
CA SER A 120 18.28 -28.55 2.01
C SER A 120 18.16 -28.01 0.57
N ILE A 121 16.97 -27.56 0.21
CA ILE A 121 16.64 -27.08 -1.13
C ILE A 121 16.62 -25.57 -1.13
N VAL A 122 17.34 -25.00 -2.08
CA VAL A 122 17.29 -23.56 -2.41
C VAL A 122 16.94 -23.38 -3.89
N MET A 123 16.14 -22.40 -4.19
CA MET A 123 15.85 -21.96 -5.55
C MET A 123 16.49 -20.59 -5.77
N VAL A 124 17.29 -20.48 -6.83
CA VAL A 124 17.99 -19.26 -7.24
C VAL A 124 17.72 -18.99 -8.70
N SER A 125 17.66 -17.72 -9.11
CA SER A 125 17.28 -17.35 -10.47
C SER A 125 18.39 -16.54 -11.15
N ASN A 126 18.46 -16.67 -12.48
CA ASN A 126 19.21 -15.79 -13.35
C ASN A 126 18.38 -15.51 -14.61
N GLY A 127 17.81 -14.31 -14.70
CA GLY A 127 16.85 -13.97 -15.76
C GLY A 127 15.64 -14.89 -15.74
N SER A 128 15.30 -15.48 -16.87
CA SER A 128 14.17 -16.41 -17.04
C SER A 128 14.39 -17.81 -16.45
N LYS A 129 15.63 -18.14 -16.05
CA LYS A 129 15.97 -19.45 -15.50
C LYS A 129 15.94 -19.48 -13.99
N THR A 130 15.32 -20.51 -13.42
CA THR A 130 15.33 -20.83 -12.00
C THR A 130 15.99 -22.19 -11.79
N TYR A 131 17.00 -22.22 -10.93
CA TYR A 131 17.73 -23.43 -10.56
C TYR A 131 17.28 -23.90 -9.18
N THR A 132 16.93 -25.15 -9.06
CA THR A 132 16.65 -25.83 -7.78
C THR A 132 17.87 -26.63 -7.38
N VAL A 133 18.46 -26.32 -6.24
CA VAL A 133 19.74 -26.87 -5.78
C VAL A 133 19.61 -27.51 -4.41
N ASP A 134 20.15 -28.71 -4.22
CA ASP A 134 20.37 -29.27 -2.88
C ASP A 134 21.75 -28.79 -2.36
N PHE A 135 21.71 -27.77 -1.50
CA PHE A 135 22.93 -27.13 -1.01
C PHE A 135 23.73 -27.93 0.01
N ARG A 136 23.18 -29.03 0.57
CA ARG A 136 23.96 -29.97 1.39
C ARG A 136 24.58 -31.10 0.58
N LYS A 137 23.91 -31.51 -0.51
CA LYS A 137 24.45 -32.53 -1.42
C LYS A 137 25.26 -31.93 -2.56
N HIS A 138 25.37 -30.58 -2.59
CA HIS A 138 26.17 -29.84 -3.56
C HIS A 138 25.81 -30.18 -5.02
N ARG A 139 24.52 -30.24 -5.34
CA ARG A 139 24.09 -30.67 -6.68
C ARG A 139 22.84 -29.91 -7.15
N LEU A 140 22.80 -29.72 -8.46
CA LEU A 140 21.61 -29.27 -9.18
C LEU A 140 20.57 -30.40 -9.17
N ILE A 141 19.32 -30.09 -8.81
CA ILE A 141 18.17 -30.98 -8.87
C ILE A 141 17.41 -30.75 -10.17
N SER A 142 17.10 -29.48 -10.48
CA SER A 142 16.31 -29.11 -11.64
C SER A 142 16.56 -27.68 -12.09
N GLU A 143 16.31 -27.49 -13.36
CA GLU A 143 16.26 -26.21 -14.04
C GLU A 143 14.86 -25.99 -14.58
N LEU A 144 14.32 -24.79 -14.41
CA LEU A 144 13.07 -24.33 -14.98
C LEU A 144 13.35 -23.07 -15.78
N GLU A 145 12.91 -23.06 -17.03
CA GLU A 145 13.05 -21.91 -17.91
C GLU A 145 11.71 -21.57 -18.53
N PHE A 146 11.36 -20.28 -18.50
CA PHE A 146 10.27 -19.72 -19.28
C PHE A 146 10.85 -19.05 -20.52
N GLN A 147 10.27 -19.36 -21.67
CA GLN A 147 10.71 -18.82 -22.95
C GLN A 147 10.33 -17.35 -23.08
N GLU A 148 10.93 -16.66 -24.04
CA GLU A 148 10.52 -15.30 -24.39
C GLU A 148 9.03 -15.26 -24.74
N GLY A 149 8.28 -14.33 -24.13
CA GLY A 149 6.83 -14.24 -24.26
C GLY A 149 6.04 -15.19 -23.35
N GLU A 150 6.72 -15.93 -22.46
CA GLU A 150 6.12 -16.70 -21.38
C GLU A 150 6.36 -15.99 -20.05
N ASP A 151 5.30 -15.46 -19.43
CA ASP A 151 5.38 -14.69 -18.18
C ASP A 151 4.84 -15.53 -17.02
N LEU A 152 5.73 -15.93 -16.10
CA LEU A 152 5.35 -16.65 -14.88
C LEU A 152 4.48 -15.78 -13.96
N LEU A 153 3.28 -16.26 -13.64
CA LEU A 153 2.37 -15.64 -12.69
C LEU A 153 2.56 -16.20 -11.28
N GLU A 154 2.39 -17.51 -11.14
CA GLU A 154 2.42 -18.15 -9.81
C GLU A 154 2.82 -19.63 -9.88
N ALA A 155 3.62 -20.10 -8.91
CA ALA A 155 3.89 -21.51 -8.70
C ALA A 155 3.00 -22.07 -7.57
N ASN A 156 2.61 -23.34 -7.66
CA ASN A 156 1.96 -23.99 -6.54
C ASN A 156 2.94 -24.23 -5.36
N THR A 157 2.42 -24.59 -4.19
CA THR A 157 3.24 -24.79 -2.98
C THR A 157 4.27 -25.92 -3.11
N GLN A 158 3.98 -26.92 -3.94
CA GLN A 158 4.87 -28.05 -4.25
C GLN A 158 5.96 -27.70 -5.28
N GLN A 159 5.92 -26.51 -5.89
CA GLN A 159 6.85 -26.08 -6.94
C GLN A 159 6.91 -27.05 -8.14
N ASN A 160 5.77 -27.68 -8.48
CA ASN A 160 5.66 -28.63 -9.58
C ASN A 160 4.53 -28.32 -10.56
N ALA A 161 3.78 -27.24 -10.33
CA ALA A 161 2.83 -26.65 -11.26
C ALA A 161 2.97 -25.13 -11.26
N PHE A 162 2.90 -24.52 -12.45
CA PHE A 162 3.20 -23.13 -12.70
C PHE A 162 2.15 -22.53 -13.61
N ALA A 163 1.45 -21.51 -13.13
CA ALA A 163 0.57 -20.68 -13.95
C ALA A 163 1.41 -19.62 -14.66
N TYR A 164 1.23 -19.47 -15.97
CA TYR A 164 1.97 -18.47 -16.76
C TYR A 164 1.12 -17.97 -17.94
N LEU A 165 1.46 -16.80 -18.42
CA LEU A 165 0.92 -16.28 -19.67
C LEU A 165 1.85 -16.61 -20.83
N LYS A 166 1.25 -16.90 -21.98
CA LYS A 166 1.94 -16.93 -23.28
C LYS A 166 1.16 -16.07 -24.26
N GLY A 167 1.74 -14.95 -24.59
CA GLY A 167 0.97 -13.85 -25.13
C GLY A 167 -0.08 -13.41 -24.10
N SER A 168 -1.36 -13.31 -24.52
CA SER A 168 -2.46 -12.95 -23.62
C SER A 168 -3.23 -14.16 -23.05
N ASN A 169 -2.77 -15.39 -23.34
CA ASN A 169 -3.47 -16.60 -22.92
C ASN A 169 -2.85 -17.24 -21.68
N LEU A 170 -3.72 -17.80 -20.83
CA LEU A 170 -3.33 -18.47 -19.59
C LEU A 170 -3.00 -19.94 -19.85
N TYR A 171 -1.90 -20.38 -19.28
CA TYR A 171 -1.39 -21.75 -19.32
C TYR A 171 -1.02 -22.23 -17.93
N VAL A 172 -1.03 -23.56 -17.77
CA VAL A 172 -0.43 -24.24 -16.61
C VAL A 172 0.56 -25.27 -17.09
N ARG A 173 1.82 -25.15 -16.63
CA ARG A 173 2.89 -26.14 -16.84
C ARG A 173 3.01 -27.01 -15.60
N THR A 174 2.89 -28.34 -15.75
CA THR A 174 3.04 -29.30 -14.65
C THR A 174 4.23 -30.22 -14.86
N PHE A 175 4.78 -30.70 -13.75
CA PHE A 175 5.85 -31.70 -13.71
C PHE A 175 5.40 -32.89 -12.87
N ASN A 176 5.85 -34.10 -13.21
CA ASN A 176 5.39 -35.36 -12.57
C ASN A 176 5.73 -35.49 -11.09
N ALA A 177 6.68 -34.70 -10.57
CA ALA A 177 7.05 -34.69 -9.17
C ALA A 177 7.54 -33.30 -8.72
N ALA A 178 7.38 -33.00 -7.43
CA ALA A 178 8.02 -31.84 -6.85
C ALA A 178 9.55 -31.92 -6.98
N PRO A 179 10.25 -30.77 -7.13
CA PRO A 179 11.70 -30.74 -7.34
C PRO A 179 12.51 -31.54 -6.30
N GLU A 180 12.09 -31.56 -5.03
CA GLU A 180 12.79 -32.27 -3.97
C GLU A 180 12.73 -33.81 -4.11
N ASN A 181 11.78 -34.33 -4.86
CA ASN A 181 11.58 -35.76 -5.10
C ASN A 181 12.08 -36.22 -6.48
N ALA A 182 12.54 -35.29 -7.32
CA ALA A 182 13.00 -35.60 -8.68
C ALA A 182 14.34 -36.34 -8.63
N MET A 183 14.33 -37.64 -8.89
CA MET A 183 15.55 -38.47 -8.96
C MET A 183 16.04 -38.70 -10.39
N THR A 184 15.30 -38.32 -11.43
CA THR A 184 15.60 -38.62 -12.83
C THR A 184 15.86 -37.34 -13.63
N LYS A 185 16.78 -37.43 -14.58
CA LYS A 185 17.19 -36.33 -15.45
C LYS A 185 16.12 -35.91 -16.47
N GLU A 186 15.13 -36.76 -16.75
CA GLU A 186 14.06 -36.47 -17.72
C GLU A 186 12.79 -36.08 -16.96
N LYS A 187 12.58 -34.77 -16.84
CA LYS A 187 11.30 -34.20 -16.39
C LYS A 187 10.42 -34.04 -17.63
N LYS A 188 9.40 -34.86 -17.74
CA LYS A 188 8.33 -34.60 -18.70
C LYS A 188 7.45 -33.50 -18.08
N SER A 189 7.50 -32.32 -18.69
CA SER A 189 6.52 -31.26 -18.44
C SER A 189 5.30 -31.51 -19.34
N HIS A 190 4.15 -31.10 -18.86
CA HIS A 190 2.92 -31.02 -19.63
C HIS A 190 2.36 -29.61 -19.51
N ASP A 191 2.07 -29.00 -20.66
CA ASP A 191 1.47 -27.68 -20.73
C ASP A 191 -0.03 -27.81 -21.06
N PHE A 192 -0.85 -27.21 -20.20
CA PHE A 192 -2.28 -27.08 -20.42
C PHE A 192 -2.58 -25.65 -20.85
N GLN A 193 -3.26 -25.48 -21.96
CA GLN A 193 -3.81 -24.20 -22.38
C GLN A 193 -5.19 -24.01 -21.77
N LEU A 194 -5.36 -22.99 -20.93
CA LEU A 194 -6.61 -22.71 -20.20
C LEU A 194 -7.51 -21.73 -20.96
N SER A 195 -6.94 -20.88 -21.81
CA SER A 195 -7.67 -19.91 -22.63
C SER A 195 -7.10 -19.81 -24.04
N ALA A 196 -7.94 -19.40 -25.00
CA ALA A 196 -7.56 -19.23 -26.40
C ALA A 196 -8.01 -17.89 -27.01
N ASP A 197 -8.78 -17.11 -26.24
CA ASP A 197 -9.36 -15.83 -26.65
C ASP A 197 -8.72 -14.63 -25.90
N GLY A 198 -7.59 -14.88 -25.21
CA GLY A 198 -6.86 -13.86 -24.50
C GLY A 198 -6.41 -12.72 -25.41
N SER A 199 -6.69 -11.49 -25.00
CA SER A 199 -6.41 -10.26 -25.75
C SER A 199 -6.30 -9.08 -24.79
N ARG A 200 -6.17 -7.88 -25.33
CA ARG A 200 -6.31 -6.66 -24.54
C ARG A 200 -7.70 -6.52 -23.89
N GLU A 201 -8.72 -6.99 -24.57
CA GLU A 201 -10.12 -6.95 -24.12
C GLU A 201 -10.46 -8.10 -23.16
N ILE A 202 -9.85 -9.27 -23.33
CA ILE A 202 -10.11 -10.46 -22.53
C ILE A 202 -8.84 -10.85 -21.76
N VAL A 203 -8.83 -10.54 -20.49
CA VAL A 203 -7.64 -10.67 -19.62
C VAL A 203 -7.79 -11.89 -18.72
N TYR A 204 -6.74 -12.72 -18.65
CA TYR A 204 -6.71 -13.93 -17.85
C TYR A 204 -5.61 -13.91 -16.80
N GLY A 205 -5.89 -14.42 -15.61
CA GLY A 205 -4.90 -14.72 -14.57
C GLY A 205 -4.17 -13.50 -14.01
N GLN A 206 -4.61 -12.28 -14.33
CA GLN A 206 -4.06 -11.03 -13.83
C GLN A 206 -5.01 -10.40 -12.82
N SER A 207 -4.54 -9.38 -12.11
CA SER A 207 -5.36 -8.59 -11.21
C SER A 207 -6.54 -7.95 -11.94
N VAL A 208 -7.64 -7.77 -11.25
CA VAL A 208 -8.89 -7.22 -11.79
C VAL A 208 -9.36 -6.05 -10.93
N HIS A 209 -10.44 -5.40 -11.33
CA HIS A 209 -11.04 -4.29 -10.59
C HIS A 209 -10.04 -3.18 -10.25
N ARG A 210 -9.03 -2.97 -11.12
CA ARG A 210 -7.97 -1.95 -11.00
C ARG A 210 -7.23 -2.00 -9.66
N ASP A 211 -6.99 -3.23 -9.16
CA ASP A 211 -6.31 -3.54 -7.89
C ASP A 211 -7.06 -3.08 -6.63
N GLU A 212 -8.33 -2.70 -6.75
CA GLU A 212 -9.17 -2.34 -5.62
C GLU A 212 -9.53 -3.57 -4.76
N PHE A 213 -10.09 -3.37 -3.57
CA PHE A 213 -10.45 -4.42 -2.60
C PHE A 213 -9.29 -5.30 -2.14
N GLY A 214 -8.05 -4.79 -2.18
CA GLY A 214 -6.85 -5.54 -1.81
C GLY A 214 -6.44 -6.61 -2.82
N ILE A 215 -7.00 -6.59 -4.05
CA ILE A 215 -6.61 -7.50 -5.12
C ILE A 215 -5.22 -7.09 -5.62
N SER A 216 -4.30 -8.06 -5.72
CA SER A 216 -2.94 -7.84 -6.21
C SER A 216 -2.46 -8.90 -7.20
N LYS A 217 -3.29 -9.91 -7.47
CA LYS A 217 -3.00 -11.02 -8.41
C LYS A 217 -4.29 -11.62 -8.94
N GLY A 218 -4.18 -12.45 -9.99
CA GLY A 218 -5.33 -13.08 -10.62
C GLY A 218 -5.29 -14.61 -10.63
N THR A 219 -4.36 -15.24 -9.91
CA THR A 219 -4.25 -16.71 -9.82
C THR A 219 -4.18 -17.16 -8.35
N PHE A 220 -4.82 -18.27 -8.00
CA PHE A 220 -4.95 -18.74 -6.62
C PHE A 220 -4.89 -20.26 -6.57
N TRP A 221 -3.73 -20.83 -6.23
CA TRP A 221 -3.57 -22.27 -6.10
C TRP A 221 -4.29 -22.82 -4.87
N SER A 222 -4.92 -23.98 -5.04
CA SER A 222 -5.47 -24.75 -3.92
C SER A 222 -4.38 -25.22 -2.96
N PRO A 223 -4.67 -25.45 -1.66
CA PRO A 223 -3.68 -25.92 -0.68
C PRO A 223 -2.97 -27.23 -1.07
N ASN A 224 -3.67 -28.16 -1.73
CA ASN A 224 -3.07 -29.40 -2.25
C ASN A 224 -2.29 -29.19 -3.57
N GLY A 225 -2.35 -27.99 -4.16
CA GLY A 225 -1.64 -27.63 -5.39
C GLY A 225 -2.15 -28.30 -6.68
N GLU A 226 -3.31 -28.94 -6.62
CA GLU A 226 -3.90 -29.65 -7.76
C GLU A 226 -4.88 -28.83 -8.58
N ARG A 227 -5.41 -27.73 -8.00
CA ARG A 227 -6.36 -26.83 -8.64
C ARG A 227 -5.90 -25.40 -8.63
N LEU A 228 -6.25 -24.66 -9.68
CA LEU A 228 -5.97 -23.23 -9.84
C LEU A 228 -7.29 -22.49 -10.03
N ALA A 229 -7.62 -21.58 -9.10
CA ALA A 229 -8.62 -20.56 -9.37
C ALA A 229 -7.96 -19.36 -10.07
N PHE A 230 -8.65 -18.73 -11.02
CA PHE A 230 -8.14 -17.60 -11.75
C PHE A 230 -9.23 -16.62 -12.18
N TYR A 231 -8.88 -15.34 -12.29
CA TYR A 231 -9.76 -14.35 -12.86
C TYR A 231 -9.74 -14.37 -14.39
N ARG A 232 -10.93 -14.23 -14.99
CA ARG A 232 -11.14 -13.80 -16.37
C ARG A 232 -11.90 -12.49 -16.36
N MET A 233 -11.33 -11.46 -16.95
CA MET A 233 -11.94 -10.13 -17.06
C MET A 233 -12.25 -9.85 -18.52
N ASP A 234 -13.51 -9.56 -18.81
CA ASP A 234 -13.96 -9.01 -20.09
C ASP A 234 -14.12 -7.50 -19.93
N GLN A 235 -13.32 -6.76 -20.64
CA GLN A 235 -13.36 -5.29 -20.70
C GLN A 235 -13.63 -4.78 -22.13
N SER A 236 -14.18 -5.62 -23.02
CA SER A 236 -14.49 -5.24 -24.41
C SER A 236 -15.46 -4.06 -24.49
N MET A 237 -16.39 -3.99 -23.54
CA MET A 237 -17.39 -2.94 -23.44
C MET A 237 -16.88 -1.63 -22.78
N VAL A 238 -15.68 -1.65 -22.17
CA VAL A 238 -15.12 -0.49 -21.48
C VAL A 238 -14.60 0.51 -22.52
N THR A 239 -14.86 1.79 -22.27
CA THR A 239 -14.38 2.89 -23.12
C THR A 239 -12.86 2.92 -23.20
N ASP A 240 -12.34 3.12 -24.40
CA ASP A 240 -10.91 3.38 -24.63
C ASP A 240 -10.57 4.83 -24.36
N TYR A 241 -9.69 5.06 -23.38
CA TYR A 241 -9.08 6.37 -23.21
C TYR A 241 -7.92 6.52 -24.21
N PRO A 242 -7.92 7.58 -25.06
CA PRO A 242 -6.92 7.75 -26.10
C PRO A 242 -5.58 8.24 -25.50
N GLN A 243 -4.61 7.34 -25.38
CA GLN A 243 -3.22 7.69 -25.08
C GLN A 243 -2.33 7.52 -26.31
N VAL A 244 -1.14 8.12 -26.25
CA VAL A 244 -0.13 8.03 -27.29
C VAL A 244 1.22 7.65 -26.70
N ASN A 245 1.93 6.76 -27.36
CA ASN A 245 3.31 6.52 -27.10
C ASN A 245 4.17 7.46 -27.93
N ILE A 246 4.98 8.28 -27.26
CA ILE A 246 6.02 9.09 -27.89
C ILE A 246 7.27 8.23 -27.95
N PRO A 247 7.84 7.94 -29.13
CA PRO A 247 9.02 7.13 -29.25
C PRO A 247 10.23 7.81 -28.61
N GLU A 248 11.07 7.02 -27.94
CA GLU A 248 12.41 7.46 -27.56
C GLU A 248 13.27 7.55 -28.80
N ILE A 249 13.76 8.73 -29.12
CA ILE A 249 14.69 8.92 -30.24
C ILE A 249 16.10 8.64 -29.71
N GLY A 250 16.64 7.47 -30.05
CA GLY A 250 18.07 7.19 -29.89
C GLY A 250 18.87 7.96 -30.93
N PHE A 251 19.70 8.87 -30.48
CA PHE A 251 20.58 9.63 -31.39
C PHE A 251 21.66 8.74 -32.04
N ASP A 252 21.94 7.57 -31.50
CA ASP A 252 22.96 6.65 -31.95
C ASP A 252 22.55 5.78 -33.16
N HIS A 253 21.22 5.53 -33.32
CA HIS A 253 20.68 4.71 -34.42
C HIS A 253 19.30 5.24 -34.89
N PRO A 254 19.22 6.48 -35.38
CA PRO A 254 17.96 7.08 -35.80
C PRO A 254 17.29 6.35 -36.98
N GLU A 255 18.05 5.63 -37.80
CA GLU A 255 17.55 4.89 -38.96
C GLU A 255 16.77 3.61 -38.61
N THR A 256 16.89 3.09 -37.36
CA THR A 256 16.24 1.85 -36.94
C THR A 256 15.03 2.08 -36.06
N GLN A 257 14.75 3.34 -35.68
CA GLN A 257 13.66 3.70 -34.75
C GLN A 257 12.53 4.41 -35.45
N SER A 258 11.29 4.06 -35.08
CA SER A 258 10.12 4.82 -35.52
C SER A 258 10.10 6.17 -34.82
N CYS A 259 10.09 7.25 -35.59
CA CYS A 259 9.96 8.64 -35.09
C CYS A 259 8.52 9.12 -34.95
N ILE A 260 7.54 8.24 -35.21
CA ILE A 260 6.12 8.60 -35.25
C ILE A 260 5.44 8.12 -33.97
N ALA A 261 4.76 9.05 -33.30
CA ALA A 261 3.90 8.70 -32.17
C ALA A 261 2.79 7.72 -32.60
N THR A 262 2.56 6.72 -31.76
CA THR A 262 1.53 5.68 -32.03
C THR A 262 0.42 5.74 -31.01
N PRO A 263 -0.84 5.40 -31.39
CA PRO A 263 -1.92 5.26 -30.43
C PRO A 263 -1.60 4.15 -29.41
N ALA A 264 -1.90 4.41 -28.14
CA ALA A 264 -1.74 3.46 -27.03
C ALA A 264 -2.96 3.55 -26.09
N PRO A 265 -4.17 3.26 -26.58
CA PRO A 265 -5.39 3.44 -25.80
C PRO A 265 -5.42 2.52 -24.58
N ASP A 266 -5.93 3.03 -23.45
CA ASP A 266 -6.14 2.27 -22.22
C ASP A 266 -7.63 2.06 -21.95
N LYS A 267 -8.00 0.86 -21.48
CA LYS A 267 -9.37 0.58 -21.05
C LYS A 267 -9.61 1.24 -19.70
N TYR A 268 -10.39 2.31 -19.69
CA TYR A 268 -10.61 3.13 -18.51
C TYR A 268 -12.11 3.32 -18.25
N PRO A 269 -12.71 2.54 -17.32
CA PRO A 269 -14.12 2.70 -16.96
C PRO A 269 -14.28 3.92 -16.05
N MET A 270 -14.84 5.01 -16.56
CA MET A 270 -15.10 6.21 -15.77
C MET A 270 -16.37 6.08 -14.94
N ALA A 271 -16.46 6.86 -13.85
CA ALA A 271 -17.61 6.86 -12.96
C ALA A 271 -18.93 7.07 -13.73
N GLY A 272 -19.92 6.23 -13.46
CA GLY A 272 -21.23 6.25 -14.13
C GLY A 272 -21.27 5.56 -15.49
N GLU A 273 -20.14 5.10 -16.04
CA GLU A 273 -20.05 4.40 -17.31
C GLU A 273 -20.10 2.87 -17.15
N THR A 274 -20.14 2.17 -18.28
CA THR A 274 -20.09 0.70 -18.31
C THR A 274 -18.73 0.22 -17.81
N SER A 275 -18.75 -0.68 -16.80
CA SER A 275 -17.56 -1.31 -16.23
C SER A 275 -17.28 -2.67 -16.87
N HIS A 276 -16.08 -3.19 -16.64
CA HIS A 276 -15.69 -4.56 -17.02
C HIS A 276 -16.47 -5.62 -16.23
N GLN A 277 -16.50 -6.82 -16.77
CA GLN A 277 -17.15 -7.99 -16.18
C GLN A 277 -16.11 -9.05 -15.83
N VAL A 278 -16.15 -9.54 -14.60
CA VAL A 278 -15.21 -10.57 -14.12
C VAL A 278 -15.92 -11.87 -13.84
N THR A 279 -15.30 -12.97 -14.22
CA THR A 279 -15.69 -14.33 -13.86
C THR A 279 -14.50 -15.07 -13.24
N VAL A 280 -14.77 -16.10 -12.44
CA VAL A 280 -13.74 -16.92 -11.81
C VAL A 280 -13.71 -18.29 -12.43
N GLY A 281 -12.61 -18.62 -13.09
CA GLY A 281 -12.32 -19.93 -13.64
C GLY A 281 -11.63 -20.84 -12.63
N MET A 282 -11.83 -22.14 -12.79
CA MET A 282 -11.25 -23.22 -12.00
C MET A 282 -10.62 -24.25 -12.93
N PHE A 283 -9.33 -24.45 -12.83
CA PHE A 283 -8.60 -25.47 -13.55
C PHE A 283 -8.18 -26.62 -12.63
N ASP A 284 -8.38 -27.84 -13.07
CA ASP A 284 -7.97 -29.07 -12.37
C ASP A 284 -6.80 -29.74 -13.12
N CYS A 285 -5.62 -29.78 -12.49
CA CYS A 285 -4.39 -30.35 -13.07
C CYS A 285 -4.45 -31.84 -13.31
N LEU A 286 -5.29 -32.57 -12.59
CA LEU A 286 -5.40 -34.04 -12.73
C LEU A 286 -6.25 -34.42 -13.92
N THR A 287 -7.33 -33.66 -14.17
CA THR A 287 -8.27 -33.94 -15.26
C THR A 287 -8.00 -33.12 -16.53
N GLY A 288 -7.25 -32.02 -16.39
CA GLY A 288 -7.01 -31.04 -17.46
C GLY A 288 -8.26 -30.23 -17.84
N LYS A 289 -9.28 -30.20 -16.97
CA LYS A 289 -10.55 -29.52 -17.22
C LYS A 289 -10.59 -28.14 -16.58
N THR A 290 -11.19 -27.20 -17.30
CA THR A 290 -11.54 -25.88 -16.80
C THR A 290 -13.06 -25.76 -16.67
N ILE A 291 -13.53 -25.23 -15.53
CA ILE A 291 -14.92 -24.85 -15.31
C ILE A 291 -14.95 -23.40 -14.80
N TYR A 292 -16.14 -22.79 -14.76
CA TYR A 292 -16.34 -21.48 -14.18
C TYR A 292 -17.30 -21.54 -12.99
N LEU A 293 -17.07 -20.72 -11.97
CA LEU A 293 -17.98 -20.60 -10.84
C LEU A 293 -19.32 -20.01 -11.33
N LYS A 294 -20.42 -20.61 -10.88
CA LYS A 294 -21.78 -20.20 -11.25
C LYS A 294 -22.28 -19.09 -10.35
N ALA A 295 -21.58 -17.95 -10.39
CA ALA A 295 -21.86 -16.77 -9.58
C ALA A 295 -23.03 -15.91 -10.11
N GLY A 296 -23.57 -16.26 -11.28
CA GLY A 296 -24.62 -15.49 -11.96
C GLY A 296 -24.07 -14.40 -12.87
N ASP A 297 -24.89 -13.40 -13.17
CA ASP A 297 -24.51 -12.26 -14.02
C ASP A 297 -23.38 -11.45 -13.40
N PRO A 298 -22.23 -11.26 -14.05
CA PRO A 298 -21.11 -10.48 -13.55
C PRO A 298 -21.28 -8.96 -13.73
N THR A 299 -22.34 -8.50 -14.37
CA THR A 299 -22.61 -7.09 -14.62
C THR A 299 -22.81 -6.34 -13.30
N ASP A 300 -22.14 -5.20 -13.15
CA ASP A 300 -22.25 -4.32 -11.98
C ASP A 300 -21.98 -5.02 -10.63
N ARG A 301 -20.98 -5.91 -10.63
CA ARG A 301 -20.54 -6.66 -9.46
C ARG A 301 -19.03 -6.80 -9.43
N TYR A 302 -18.49 -6.94 -8.23
CA TYR A 302 -17.07 -7.17 -7.97
C TYR A 302 -16.88 -8.51 -7.26
N PHE A 303 -15.95 -9.35 -7.76
CA PHE A 303 -15.56 -10.63 -7.18
C PHE A 303 -14.15 -10.49 -6.60
N THR A 304 -14.01 -10.62 -5.29
CA THR A 304 -12.78 -10.25 -4.60
C THR A 304 -12.42 -11.24 -3.49
N ASN A 305 -11.17 -11.19 -3.05
CA ASN A 305 -10.66 -11.90 -1.87
C ASN A 305 -10.92 -13.42 -1.90
N ILE A 306 -10.48 -14.07 -2.98
CA ILE A 306 -10.60 -15.52 -3.16
C ILE A 306 -9.80 -16.27 -2.10
N ALA A 307 -10.44 -17.25 -1.45
CA ALA A 307 -9.83 -18.16 -0.49
C ALA A 307 -10.24 -19.60 -0.74
N TRP A 308 -9.41 -20.55 -0.31
CA TRP A 308 -9.66 -21.98 -0.41
C TRP A 308 -9.97 -22.60 0.94
N SER A 309 -10.85 -23.63 0.97
CA SER A 309 -10.93 -24.54 2.10
C SER A 309 -9.63 -25.34 2.24
N PRO A 310 -9.24 -25.75 3.47
CA PRO A 310 -8.03 -26.55 3.69
C PRO A 310 -8.00 -27.88 2.93
N ASP A 311 -9.16 -28.48 2.64
CA ASP A 311 -9.31 -29.71 1.87
C ASP A 311 -9.36 -29.50 0.34
N SER A 312 -9.23 -28.26 -0.12
CA SER A 312 -9.23 -27.86 -1.53
C SER A 312 -10.53 -28.17 -2.30
N LYS A 313 -11.67 -28.31 -1.60
CA LYS A 313 -12.96 -28.62 -2.19
C LYS A 313 -13.91 -27.46 -2.35
N THR A 314 -13.68 -26.38 -1.61
CA THR A 314 -14.52 -25.19 -1.61
C THR A 314 -13.71 -23.95 -1.88
N VAL A 315 -14.23 -23.08 -2.73
CA VAL A 315 -13.71 -21.72 -2.95
C VAL A 315 -14.65 -20.73 -2.28
N TYR A 316 -14.09 -19.79 -1.57
CA TYR A 316 -14.79 -18.67 -0.96
C TYR A 316 -14.37 -17.39 -1.64
N MET A 317 -15.31 -16.46 -1.82
CA MET A 317 -15.01 -15.10 -2.26
C MET A 317 -16.01 -14.10 -1.68
N PHE A 318 -15.59 -12.84 -1.58
CA PHE A 318 -16.51 -11.74 -1.35
C PHE A 318 -17.08 -11.26 -2.68
N GLU A 319 -18.41 -11.17 -2.74
CA GLU A 319 -19.17 -10.58 -3.83
C GLU A 319 -19.69 -9.22 -3.38
N VAL A 320 -19.35 -8.17 -4.10
CA VAL A 320 -19.73 -6.79 -3.78
C VAL A 320 -20.58 -6.24 -4.92
N ASN A 321 -21.66 -5.55 -4.62
CA ASN A 321 -22.47 -4.84 -5.62
C ASN A 321 -21.73 -3.59 -6.12
N ARG A 322 -22.16 -3.03 -7.25
CA ARG A 322 -21.54 -1.83 -7.84
C ARG A 322 -21.59 -0.61 -6.91
N ASP A 323 -22.68 -0.42 -6.16
CA ASP A 323 -22.78 0.65 -5.17
C ASP A 323 -21.85 0.45 -3.97
N GLN A 324 -21.17 -0.70 -3.89
CA GLN A 324 -20.19 -1.07 -2.88
C GLN A 324 -20.71 -0.95 -1.43
N ASN A 325 -22.00 -1.12 -1.23
CA ASN A 325 -22.67 -1.03 0.07
C ASN A 325 -23.27 -2.37 0.55
N ASP A 326 -23.14 -3.44 -0.22
CA ASP A 326 -23.58 -4.79 0.09
C ASP A 326 -22.46 -5.79 -0.32
N SER A 327 -21.82 -6.40 0.67
CA SER A 327 -20.77 -7.40 0.51
C SER A 327 -21.21 -8.74 1.08
N ARG A 328 -20.97 -9.83 0.34
CA ARG A 328 -21.40 -11.19 0.69
C ARG A 328 -20.26 -12.17 0.60
N LEU A 329 -20.01 -12.91 1.66
CA LEU A 329 -19.10 -14.05 1.64
C LEU A 329 -19.84 -15.27 1.11
N THR A 330 -19.46 -15.74 -0.07
CA THR A 330 -20.10 -16.85 -0.77
C THR A 330 -19.14 -18.02 -0.92
N ALA A 331 -19.68 -19.24 -0.81
CA ALA A 331 -18.97 -20.51 -0.98
C ALA A 331 -19.40 -21.21 -2.28
N TYR A 332 -18.43 -21.82 -2.96
CA TYR A 332 -18.60 -22.55 -4.21
C TYR A 332 -17.91 -23.91 -4.16
N ASP A 333 -18.58 -24.94 -4.69
CA ASP A 333 -17.96 -26.24 -4.89
C ASP A 333 -16.90 -26.17 -5.99
N ALA A 334 -15.69 -26.59 -5.67
CA ALA A 334 -14.53 -26.45 -6.57
C ALA A 334 -14.51 -27.46 -7.73
N GLU A 335 -15.35 -28.48 -7.71
CA GLU A 335 -15.44 -29.47 -8.77
C GLU A 335 -16.55 -29.14 -9.79
N THR A 336 -17.67 -28.61 -9.34
CA THR A 336 -18.85 -28.33 -10.17
C THR A 336 -19.06 -26.85 -10.48
N GLY A 337 -18.43 -25.97 -9.72
CA GLY A 337 -18.62 -24.51 -9.78
C GLY A 337 -19.95 -24.04 -9.18
N GLU A 338 -20.76 -24.95 -8.61
CA GLU A 338 -22.07 -24.62 -8.03
C GLU A 338 -21.91 -23.75 -6.77
N LYS A 339 -22.77 -22.75 -6.62
CA LYS A 339 -22.90 -21.99 -5.38
C LYS A 339 -23.45 -22.91 -4.29
N THR A 340 -22.69 -23.12 -3.22
CA THR A 340 -23.09 -23.96 -2.09
C THR A 340 -23.72 -23.14 -0.96
N GLY A 341 -23.45 -21.84 -0.86
CA GLY A 341 -24.12 -21.00 0.10
C GLY A 341 -23.58 -19.57 0.20
N GLU A 342 -24.37 -18.73 0.82
CA GLU A 342 -24.00 -17.41 1.31
C GLU A 342 -23.81 -17.50 2.83
N LEU A 343 -22.57 -17.25 3.30
CA LEU A 343 -22.20 -17.48 4.70
C LEU A 343 -22.33 -16.22 5.56
N TYR A 344 -22.08 -15.05 4.98
CA TYR A 344 -22.07 -13.77 5.67
C TYR A 344 -22.46 -12.65 4.72
N ARG A 345 -23.12 -11.65 5.26
CA ARG A 345 -23.46 -10.42 4.54
C ARG A 345 -23.14 -9.22 5.42
N GLU A 346 -22.50 -8.21 4.84
CA GLU A 346 -22.25 -6.92 5.45
C GLU A 346 -22.81 -5.81 4.57
N THR A 347 -23.56 -4.91 5.16
CA THR A 347 -24.11 -3.74 4.48
C THR A 347 -23.77 -2.48 5.24
N ASP A 348 -23.65 -1.37 4.54
CA ASP A 348 -23.42 -0.05 5.12
C ASP A 348 -24.22 0.99 4.35
N GLU A 349 -24.64 2.08 5.00
CA GLU A 349 -25.36 3.18 4.33
C GLU A 349 -24.46 3.96 3.36
N LYS A 350 -23.12 3.86 3.52
CA LYS A 350 -22.13 4.52 2.67
C LYS A 350 -21.45 3.48 1.80
N TYR A 351 -20.45 2.78 2.34
CA TYR A 351 -19.78 1.70 1.62
C TYR A 351 -19.17 0.66 2.56
N VAL A 352 -19.01 -0.56 2.03
CA VAL A 352 -18.25 -1.66 2.60
C VAL A 352 -17.03 -1.92 1.72
N GLU A 353 -15.92 -2.28 2.34
CA GLU A 353 -14.65 -2.50 1.64
C GLU A 353 -13.96 -3.75 2.17
N PRO A 354 -14.26 -4.94 1.63
CA PRO A 354 -13.56 -6.17 2.00
C PRO A 354 -12.16 -6.16 1.40
N LEU A 355 -11.12 -5.98 2.24
CA LEU A 355 -9.73 -5.86 1.83
C LEU A 355 -8.92 -7.15 1.99
N HIS A 356 -9.48 -8.15 2.67
CA HIS A 356 -8.75 -9.36 3.05
C HIS A 356 -9.56 -10.63 2.84
N PRO A 357 -8.96 -11.70 2.29
CA PRO A 357 -9.60 -13.00 2.23
C PRO A 357 -9.78 -13.59 3.64
N ILE A 358 -10.70 -14.52 3.79
CA ILE A 358 -10.79 -15.34 5.00
C ILE A 358 -9.55 -16.23 5.13
N MET A 359 -9.15 -16.54 6.36
CA MET A 359 -8.00 -17.38 6.66
C MET A 359 -8.39 -18.52 7.61
N PHE A 360 -8.32 -19.76 7.14
CA PHE A 360 -8.59 -20.92 7.97
C PHE A 360 -7.55 -21.11 9.08
N LEU A 361 -8.00 -21.56 10.24
CA LEU A 361 -7.08 -21.90 11.33
C LEU A 361 -6.29 -23.17 10.97
N PRO A 362 -4.95 -23.17 11.01
CA PRO A 362 -4.16 -24.33 10.57
C PRO A 362 -4.26 -25.57 11.50
N TRP A 363 -5.01 -25.47 12.60
CA TRP A 363 -5.31 -26.58 13.54
C TRP A 363 -6.80 -26.94 13.59
N ASP A 364 -7.64 -26.27 12.80
CA ASP A 364 -9.09 -26.50 12.79
C ASP A 364 -9.69 -26.09 11.44
N SER A 365 -9.90 -27.06 10.58
CA SER A 365 -10.43 -26.85 9.21
C SER A 365 -11.89 -26.39 9.18
N ASN A 366 -12.58 -26.36 10.32
CA ASN A 366 -13.96 -25.92 10.42
C ASN A 366 -14.09 -24.47 10.91
N ARG A 367 -12.95 -23.82 11.20
CA ARG A 367 -12.93 -22.43 11.66
C ARG A 367 -11.95 -21.59 10.86
N PHE A 368 -12.37 -20.36 10.61
CA PHE A 368 -11.56 -19.35 9.95
C PHE A 368 -11.68 -18.00 10.64
N ILE A 369 -10.77 -17.11 10.37
CA ILE A 369 -10.88 -15.70 10.73
C ILE A 369 -11.31 -14.87 9.53
N MET A 370 -12.14 -13.88 9.82
CA MET A 370 -12.59 -12.83 8.91
C MET A 370 -12.26 -11.47 9.51
N GLN A 371 -11.88 -10.52 8.70
CA GLN A 371 -11.73 -9.13 9.11
C GLN A 371 -12.96 -8.34 8.67
N SER A 372 -13.47 -7.44 9.51
CA SER A 372 -14.63 -6.60 9.23
C SER A 372 -14.58 -5.32 10.06
N ARG A 373 -15.11 -4.25 9.49
CA ARG A 373 -15.30 -2.94 10.12
C ARG A 373 -16.73 -2.72 10.65
N LYS A 374 -17.52 -3.78 10.82
CA LYS A 374 -18.93 -3.68 11.20
C LYS A 374 -19.19 -3.00 12.55
N ASP A 375 -18.21 -3.00 13.46
CA ASP A 375 -18.26 -2.31 14.75
C ASP A 375 -17.61 -0.91 14.74
N GLY A 376 -17.20 -0.42 13.56
CA GLY A 376 -16.58 0.89 13.36
C GLY A 376 -15.07 0.88 13.19
N TYR A 377 -14.38 -0.24 13.47
CA TYR A 377 -12.94 -0.41 13.30
C TYR A 377 -12.66 -1.78 12.70
N ASN A 378 -11.53 -1.93 12.00
CA ASN A 378 -11.14 -3.23 11.45
C ASN A 378 -10.72 -4.18 12.57
N HIS A 379 -11.51 -5.22 12.80
CA HIS A 379 -11.27 -6.23 13.82
C HIS A 379 -11.37 -7.65 13.30
N ILE A 380 -10.85 -8.60 14.10
CA ILE A 380 -10.89 -10.03 13.79
C ILE A 380 -12.14 -10.67 14.37
N TYR A 381 -12.83 -11.41 13.52
CA TYR A 381 -13.95 -12.26 13.86
C TYR A 381 -13.59 -13.73 13.62
N LEU A 382 -13.75 -14.56 14.64
CA LEU A 382 -13.61 -16.01 14.53
C LEU A 382 -14.95 -16.59 14.08
N CYS A 383 -14.93 -17.24 12.94
CA CYS A 383 -16.10 -17.82 12.30
C CYS A 383 -16.02 -19.35 12.38
N THR A 384 -17.12 -20.00 12.75
CA THR A 384 -17.24 -21.46 12.80
C THR A 384 -18.28 -21.90 11.79
N LEU A 385 -17.90 -22.79 10.86
CA LEU A 385 -18.83 -23.43 9.93
C LEU A 385 -19.78 -24.36 10.70
N GLY A 386 -21.07 -24.38 10.38
CA GLY A 386 -22.06 -25.25 11.01
C GLY A 386 -21.72 -26.73 10.87
N LYS A 387 -22.39 -27.59 11.64
CA LYS A 387 -22.11 -29.06 11.71
C LYS A 387 -22.28 -29.82 10.38
N HIS A 388 -22.80 -29.17 9.36
CA HIS A 388 -22.96 -29.73 8.00
C HIS A 388 -22.03 -28.99 7.01
N GLY A 389 -20.73 -29.12 7.23
CA GLY A 389 -19.69 -28.55 6.39
C GLY A 389 -19.58 -29.15 4.99
N SER A 390 -20.63 -29.68 4.41
CA SER A 390 -20.74 -30.02 3.00
C SER A 390 -22.13 -30.55 2.67
N ARG A 391 -22.85 -29.86 1.83
CA ARG A 391 -24.14 -30.09 1.16
C ARG A 391 -25.33 -29.41 1.81
N MET A 392 -25.58 -28.20 1.33
CA MET A 392 -26.86 -27.52 1.57
C MET A 392 -28.02 -28.28 0.93
N ALA A 393 -28.97 -28.60 1.81
CA ALA A 393 -30.36 -28.63 1.43
C ALA A 393 -30.98 -27.37 2.04
N SER A 394 -31.30 -26.39 1.22
CA SER A 394 -32.16 -25.22 1.46
C SER A 394 -31.89 -24.36 2.71
N ASN A 395 -31.51 -23.09 2.47
CA ASN A 395 -31.68 -21.89 3.28
C ASN A 395 -30.83 -21.74 4.56
N THR A 396 -29.85 -20.84 4.47
CA THR A 396 -29.18 -20.12 5.57
C THR A 396 -28.60 -20.98 6.67
N GLU A 397 -27.45 -21.61 6.43
CA GLU A 397 -26.61 -22.04 7.54
C GLU A 397 -25.97 -20.79 8.16
N SER A 398 -26.40 -20.46 9.35
CA SER A 398 -25.85 -19.36 10.11
C SER A 398 -24.41 -19.68 10.53
N LEU A 399 -23.46 -18.90 10.01
CA LEU A 399 -22.10 -18.87 10.47
C LEU A 399 -22.10 -18.43 11.97
N ASP A 400 -21.51 -19.21 12.85
CA ASP A 400 -21.29 -18.77 14.23
C ASP A 400 -20.10 -17.80 14.24
N ILE A 401 -20.36 -16.53 14.57
CA ILE A 401 -19.38 -15.46 14.49
C ILE A 401 -19.10 -14.91 15.88
N ARG A 402 -17.86 -15.00 16.32
CA ARG A 402 -17.39 -14.41 17.57
C ARG A 402 -16.31 -13.38 17.32
N GLN A 403 -16.51 -12.14 17.78
CA GLN A 403 -15.50 -11.10 17.73
C GLN A 403 -14.35 -11.40 18.68
N LEU A 404 -13.10 -11.40 18.17
CA LEU A 404 -11.89 -11.67 18.96
C LEU A 404 -11.19 -10.40 19.43
N THR A 405 -11.21 -9.35 18.63
CA THR A 405 -10.59 -8.06 18.95
C THR A 405 -11.63 -6.96 18.90
N SER A 406 -11.50 -5.96 19.76
CA SER A 406 -12.42 -4.81 19.82
C SER A 406 -11.72 -3.60 20.41
N GLY A 407 -12.24 -2.41 20.14
CA GLY A 407 -11.72 -1.14 20.66
C GLY A 407 -11.66 -0.06 19.59
N LYS A 408 -11.23 1.15 19.98
CA LYS A 408 -11.05 2.29 19.05
C LYS A 408 -9.64 2.25 18.40
N TRP A 409 -9.35 1.17 17.73
CA TRP A 409 -8.09 0.89 17.05
C TRP A 409 -8.31 -0.19 15.99
N GLU A 410 -7.37 -0.38 15.09
CA GLU A 410 -7.52 -1.30 13.98
C GLU A 410 -6.46 -2.41 13.96
N VAL A 411 -6.89 -3.59 13.56
CA VAL A 411 -6.00 -4.63 13.05
C VAL A 411 -5.55 -4.19 11.66
N MET A 412 -4.28 -3.84 11.53
CA MET A 412 -3.71 -3.37 10.26
C MET A 412 -3.32 -4.54 9.35
N GLU A 413 -2.94 -5.68 9.94
CA GLU A 413 -2.57 -6.89 9.20
C GLU A 413 -2.68 -8.13 10.10
N VAL A 414 -3.12 -9.23 9.52
CA VAL A 414 -2.96 -10.56 10.10
C VAL A 414 -1.68 -11.18 9.55
N LEU A 415 -0.64 -11.24 10.37
CA LEU A 415 0.68 -11.76 9.99
C LEU A 415 0.69 -13.29 9.85
N GLY A 416 -0.21 -13.99 10.56
CA GLY A 416 -0.35 -15.45 10.52
C GLY A 416 -0.69 -16.06 11.87
N PHE A 417 -0.27 -17.32 12.08
CA PHE A 417 -0.70 -18.14 13.21
C PHE A 417 0.46 -18.77 13.97
N ASN A 418 0.40 -18.78 15.29
CA ASN A 418 1.18 -19.70 16.12
C ASN A 418 0.38 -20.99 16.36
N ARG A 419 0.78 -22.07 15.67
CA ARG A 419 0.06 -23.35 15.68
C ARG A 419 0.05 -24.01 17.07
N LYS A 420 1.14 -23.90 17.82
CA LYS A 420 1.27 -24.54 19.15
C LYS A 420 0.44 -23.80 20.20
N ARG A 421 0.47 -22.47 20.20
CA ARG A 421 -0.33 -21.64 21.12
C ARG A 421 -1.78 -21.46 20.67
N LYS A 422 -2.13 -21.93 19.49
CA LYS A 422 -3.44 -21.70 18.86
C LYS A 422 -3.84 -20.22 18.88
N SER A 423 -2.93 -19.38 18.45
CA SER A 423 -3.07 -17.91 18.51
C SER A 423 -2.84 -17.30 17.15
N ILE A 424 -3.41 -16.13 16.94
CA ILE A 424 -3.23 -15.28 15.74
C ILE A 424 -2.14 -14.26 16.06
N ILE A 425 -1.26 -13.98 15.11
CA ILE A 425 -0.28 -12.91 15.23
C ILE A 425 -0.71 -11.77 14.31
N ILE A 426 -0.86 -10.58 14.87
CA ILE A 426 -1.36 -9.40 14.17
C ILE A 426 -0.39 -8.23 14.29
N ALA A 427 -0.48 -7.31 13.34
CA ALA A 427 -0.02 -5.96 13.50
C ALA A 427 -1.24 -5.05 13.70
N SER A 428 -1.18 -4.14 14.68
CA SER A 428 -2.27 -3.21 14.99
C SER A 428 -1.75 -1.87 15.48
N ASN A 429 -2.61 -0.86 15.44
CA ASN A 429 -2.35 0.47 15.97
C ASN A 429 -2.97 0.70 17.37
N GLU A 430 -3.16 -0.38 18.14
CA GLU A 430 -3.76 -0.32 19.49
C GLU A 430 -3.04 0.65 20.43
N CYS A 431 -1.72 0.80 20.29
CA CYS A 431 -0.93 1.70 21.14
C CYS A 431 -1.10 3.17 20.77
N SER A 432 -1.21 3.49 19.49
CA SER A 432 -1.41 4.84 18.96
C SER A 432 -1.75 4.78 17.48
N PRO A 433 -2.59 5.69 16.97
CA PRO A 433 -2.92 5.77 15.53
C PRO A 433 -1.70 5.91 14.60
N ILE A 434 -0.60 6.46 15.10
CA ILE A 434 0.65 6.63 14.32
C ILE A 434 1.67 5.50 14.52
N GLN A 435 1.29 4.43 15.23
CA GLN A 435 2.17 3.29 15.50
C GLN A 435 1.62 2.02 14.87
N ARG A 436 2.50 1.07 14.65
CA ARG A 436 2.18 -0.28 14.24
C ARG A 436 2.94 -1.25 15.12
N ASN A 437 2.20 -2.00 15.95
CA ASN A 437 2.76 -2.90 16.96
C ASN A 437 2.32 -4.34 16.72
N ILE A 438 3.10 -5.30 17.23
CA ILE A 438 2.85 -6.74 17.01
C ILE A 438 2.21 -7.34 18.25
N PHE A 439 1.09 -8.03 18.07
CA PHE A 439 0.37 -8.72 19.14
C PHE A 439 0.11 -10.18 18.80
N LEU A 440 0.17 -11.01 19.84
CA LEU A 440 -0.36 -12.38 19.84
C LEU A 440 -1.78 -12.34 20.40
N VAL A 441 -2.76 -12.87 19.66
CA VAL A 441 -4.17 -12.93 20.05
C VAL A 441 -4.56 -14.38 20.29
N ASP A 442 -4.94 -14.72 21.52
CA ASP A 442 -5.43 -16.04 21.88
C ASP A 442 -6.81 -16.31 21.28
N THR A 443 -6.97 -17.40 20.52
CA THR A 443 -8.22 -17.68 19.79
C THR A 443 -9.36 -18.15 20.69
N GLN A 444 -9.13 -18.53 21.94
CA GLN A 444 -10.18 -18.90 22.88
C GLN A 444 -10.70 -17.70 23.66
N THR A 445 -9.80 -16.87 24.16
CA THR A 445 -10.12 -15.79 25.09
C THR A 445 -10.15 -14.41 24.45
N GLY A 446 -9.54 -14.23 23.27
CA GLY A 446 -9.29 -12.92 22.67
C GLY A 446 -8.20 -12.10 23.38
N LYS A 447 -7.54 -12.68 24.40
CA LYS A 447 -6.46 -11.98 25.11
C LYS A 447 -5.32 -11.64 24.18
N ARG A 448 -4.91 -10.38 24.19
CA ARG A 448 -3.78 -9.86 23.42
C ARG A 448 -2.52 -9.79 24.28
N THR A 449 -1.39 -10.14 23.71
CA THR A 449 -0.08 -10.04 24.34
C THR A 449 0.87 -9.35 23.35
N MET A 450 1.44 -8.21 23.75
CA MET A 450 2.40 -7.47 22.92
C MET A 450 3.67 -8.28 22.72
N MET A 451 4.16 -8.33 21.47
CA MET A 451 5.37 -9.07 21.07
C MET A 451 6.56 -8.15 20.75
N ASP A 452 6.33 -6.87 20.53
CA ASP A 452 7.40 -5.88 20.38
C ASP A 452 7.88 -5.32 21.73
N ASP A 453 8.94 -4.47 21.72
CA ASP A 453 9.67 -4.13 22.94
C ASP A 453 9.18 -2.90 23.67
N CYS A 454 8.17 -2.20 23.23
CA CYS A 454 7.83 -0.97 23.96
C CYS A 454 6.57 -0.23 23.55
N GLY A 455 5.81 -0.73 22.60
CA GLY A 455 4.71 0.05 22.06
C GLY A 455 5.16 1.38 21.45
N LYS A 456 6.28 1.38 20.71
CA LYS A 456 6.83 2.54 20.01
C LYS A 456 7.23 2.16 18.59
N GLY A 457 7.04 3.09 17.66
CA GLY A 457 7.53 2.93 16.30
C GLY A 457 6.60 2.18 15.38
N TRP A 458 7.18 1.71 14.29
CA TRP A 458 6.47 1.01 13.23
C TRP A 458 7.17 -0.30 12.91
N HIS A 459 6.50 -1.40 13.19
CA HIS A 459 7.01 -2.75 13.11
C HIS A 459 6.55 -3.46 11.85
N ASN A 460 7.49 -3.89 11.01
CA ASN A 460 7.25 -4.75 9.85
C ASN A 460 7.79 -6.14 10.16
N ALA A 461 6.90 -7.09 10.33
CA ALA A 461 7.23 -8.40 10.82
C ALA A 461 6.93 -9.49 9.78
N THR A 462 7.73 -10.56 9.81
CA THR A 462 7.46 -11.81 9.11
C THR A 462 7.56 -12.98 10.07
N LEU A 463 6.79 -14.04 9.82
CA LEU A 463 6.68 -15.19 10.71
C LEU A 463 7.44 -16.40 10.18
N SER A 464 8.02 -17.18 11.07
CA SER A 464 8.42 -18.56 10.79
C SER A 464 7.19 -19.42 10.48
N GLU A 465 7.36 -20.53 9.80
CA GLU A 465 6.28 -21.43 9.36
C GLU A 465 5.35 -21.90 10.49
N SER A 466 5.91 -22.22 11.65
CA SER A 466 5.10 -22.59 12.83
C SER A 466 4.48 -21.39 13.56
N GLY A 467 4.92 -20.15 13.25
CA GLY A 467 4.61 -18.95 14.00
C GLY A 467 5.31 -18.84 15.35
N GLN A 468 6.27 -19.74 15.64
CA GLN A 468 7.04 -19.70 16.90
C GLN A 468 7.98 -18.49 16.95
N PHE A 469 8.45 -18.01 15.81
CA PHE A 469 9.37 -16.87 15.74
C PHE A 469 8.85 -15.78 14.84
N VAL A 470 9.12 -14.55 15.25
CA VAL A 470 8.89 -13.32 14.47
C VAL A 470 10.26 -12.71 14.15
N TYR A 471 10.49 -12.37 12.90
CA TYR A 471 11.52 -11.44 12.47
C TYR A 471 10.90 -10.05 12.42
N ASP A 472 11.27 -9.22 13.36
CA ASP A 472 10.70 -7.88 13.56
C ASP A 472 11.70 -6.82 13.10
N ASN A 473 11.40 -6.16 11.96
CA ASN A 473 12.20 -5.10 11.38
C ASN A 473 11.45 -3.77 11.56
N TYR A 474 11.95 -2.89 12.41
CA TYR A 474 11.24 -1.69 12.80
C TYR A 474 12.12 -0.45 12.87
N SER A 475 11.49 0.69 12.90
CA SER A 475 12.08 1.99 13.19
C SER A 475 11.25 2.75 14.21
N THR A 476 11.90 3.68 14.91
CA THR A 476 11.26 4.66 15.78
C THR A 476 11.63 6.06 15.29
N PRO A 477 10.99 7.14 15.75
CA PRO A 477 11.32 8.48 15.25
C PRO A 477 12.81 8.84 15.37
N ASP A 478 13.49 8.32 16.39
CA ASP A 478 14.91 8.59 16.71
C ASP A 478 15.87 7.49 16.21
N VAL A 479 15.36 6.34 15.76
CA VAL A 479 16.20 5.21 15.31
C VAL A 479 15.83 4.77 13.90
N PRO A 480 16.74 4.86 12.94
CA PRO A 480 16.44 4.59 11.53
C PRO A 480 16.06 3.12 11.26
N ARG A 481 16.65 2.17 11.98
CA ARG A 481 16.29 0.74 11.88
C ARG A 481 16.83 -0.09 13.02
N LYS A 482 15.97 -0.96 13.53
CA LYS A 482 16.32 -2.08 14.40
C LYS A 482 15.71 -3.37 13.88
N ILE A 483 16.37 -4.50 14.16
CA ILE A 483 15.85 -5.82 13.85
C ILE A 483 16.00 -6.69 15.10
N ALA A 484 14.91 -7.34 15.49
CA ALA A 484 14.85 -8.28 16.58
C ALA A 484 14.25 -9.60 16.12
N ILE A 485 14.63 -10.70 16.79
CA ILE A 485 14.01 -12.00 16.62
C ILE A 485 13.24 -12.29 17.90
N VAL A 486 11.93 -12.50 17.79
CA VAL A 486 11.03 -12.69 18.93
C VAL A 486 10.55 -14.14 18.96
N ASN A 487 10.69 -14.79 20.11
CA ASN A 487 10.06 -16.08 20.35
C ASN A 487 8.64 -15.83 20.90
N THR A 488 7.63 -16.17 20.14
CA THR A 488 6.22 -15.92 20.49
C THR A 488 5.70 -16.81 21.61
N GLU A 489 6.41 -17.90 21.95
CA GLU A 489 6.00 -18.79 23.05
C GLU A 489 6.31 -18.24 24.44
N ASN A 490 7.43 -17.53 24.58
CA ASN A 490 7.89 -17.00 25.86
C ASN A 490 8.16 -15.50 25.86
N GLY A 491 7.95 -14.81 24.72
CA GLY A 491 8.17 -13.38 24.59
C GLY A 491 9.66 -12.95 24.56
N LYS A 492 10.60 -13.91 24.57
CA LYS A 492 12.03 -13.58 24.54
C LYS A 492 12.41 -12.92 23.23
N ARG A 493 13.07 -11.77 23.34
CA ARG A 493 13.58 -10.98 22.20
C ARG A 493 15.10 -11.12 22.13
N THR A 494 15.60 -11.29 20.92
CA THR A 494 17.03 -11.27 20.60
C THR A 494 17.30 -10.09 19.69
N ALA A 495 18.05 -9.11 20.16
CA ALA A 495 18.52 -8.03 19.31
C ALA A 495 19.45 -8.62 18.24
N TYR A 496 19.10 -8.41 16.98
CA TYR A 496 19.88 -8.95 15.86
C TYR A 496 20.70 -7.89 15.14
N PHE A 497 20.11 -6.73 14.88
CA PHE A 497 20.79 -5.67 14.15
C PHE A 497 20.26 -4.29 14.56
N THR A 498 21.15 -3.31 14.61
CA THR A 498 20.81 -1.89 14.71
C THR A 498 21.62 -1.16 13.64
N ALA A 499 20.92 -0.46 12.76
CA ALA A 499 21.59 0.32 11.73
C ALA A 499 22.20 1.60 12.31
N GLU A 500 23.36 1.96 11.83
CA GLU A 500 23.90 3.29 12.05
C GLU A 500 23.05 4.34 11.34
N ASN A 501 23.04 5.56 11.86
CA ASN A 501 22.40 6.69 11.21
C ASN A 501 23.17 7.02 9.91
N PRO A 502 22.56 6.86 8.71
CA PRO A 502 23.25 7.14 7.45
C PRO A 502 23.54 8.63 7.23
N TRP A 503 22.91 9.52 8.02
CA TRP A 503 23.06 10.96 7.92
C TRP A 503 24.07 11.53 8.91
N LYS A 504 24.91 10.68 9.48
CA LYS A 504 26.00 11.12 10.38
C LYS A 504 26.95 12.10 9.67
N GLY A 505 27.14 13.27 10.28
CA GLY A 505 27.97 14.36 9.75
C GLY A 505 27.21 15.33 8.82
N TYR A 506 25.93 15.08 8.54
CA TYR A 506 25.06 16.02 7.84
C TYR A 506 24.40 17.01 8.80
N ASN A 507 24.04 18.16 8.28
CA ASN A 507 23.24 19.15 8.99
C ASN A 507 21.75 18.78 8.88
N VAL A 508 21.22 18.10 9.91
CA VAL A 508 19.88 17.51 9.89
C VAL A 508 18.89 18.41 10.62
N PRO A 509 17.72 18.71 10.04
CA PRO A 509 16.68 19.53 10.69
C PRO A 509 16.04 18.83 11.90
N GLU A 510 15.28 19.61 12.70
CA GLU A 510 14.40 19.09 13.73
C GLU A 510 13.11 18.58 13.11
N TYR A 511 12.66 17.38 13.56
CA TYR A 511 11.36 16.82 13.24
C TYR A 511 10.48 16.77 14.47
N SER A 512 9.23 17.16 14.34
CA SER A 512 8.26 17.09 15.43
C SER A 512 6.92 16.55 14.95
N CYS A 513 6.19 15.95 15.88
CA CYS A 513 4.86 15.41 15.69
C CYS A 513 3.94 15.88 16.81
N GLY A 514 2.69 16.16 16.47
CA GLY A 514 1.68 16.57 17.43
C GLY A 514 0.28 16.39 16.89
N THR A 515 -0.72 16.97 17.56
CA THR A 515 -2.11 16.95 17.14
C THR A 515 -2.73 18.34 17.13
N VAL A 516 -3.74 18.52 16.28
CA VAL A 516 -4.68 19.63 16.30
C VAL A 516 -6.11 19.09 16.21
N LYS A 517 -7.09 19.86 16.68
CA LYS A 517 -8.49 19.46 16.50
C LYS A 517 -8.93 19.67 15.06
N ALA A 518 -9.69 18.70 14.54
CA ALA A 518 -10.36 18.78 13.24
C ALA A 518 -11.42 19.89 13.22
N ALA A 519 -11.98 20.14 12.08
CA ALA A 519 -13.04 21.14 11.92
C ALA A 519 -14.33 20.82 12.71
N ASP A 520 -14.52 19.56 13.14
CA ASP A 520 -15.62 19.16 14.05
C ASP A 520 -15.39 19.59 15.51
N GLY A 521 -14.18 20.04 15.86
CA GLY A 521 -13.80 20.47 17.21
C GLY A 521 -13.49 19.32 18.18
N GLU A 522 -13.66 18.08 17.78
CA GLU A 522 -13.55 16.88 18.64
C GLU A 522 -12.39 15.97 18.25
N THR A 523 -12.29 15.64 16.96
CA THR A 523 -11.33 14.67 16.42
C THR A 523 -9.90 15.22 16.44
N ASP A 524 -8.95 14.43 16.95
CA ASP A 524 -7.53 14.77 16.88
C ASP A 524 -6.96 14.39 15.52
N LEU A 525 -6.30 15.34 14.85
CA LEU A 525 -5.56 15.15 13.60
C LEU A 525 -4.07 15.19 13.88
N TYR A 526 -3.35 14.15 13.45
CA TYR A 526 -1.90 14.11 13.63
C TYR A 526 -1.19 14.93 12.55
N TRP A 527 -0.18 15.68 12.97
CA TRP A 527 0.69 16.46 12.09
C TRP A 527 2.16 16.15 12.32
N ARG A 528 2.96 16.33 11.28
CA ARG A 528 4.42 16.36 11.29
C ARG A 528 4.91 17.71 10.83
N MET A 529 5.97 18.23 11.48
CA MET A 529 6.65 19.45 11.10
C MET A 529 8.15 19.20 10.97
N VAL A 530 8.76 19.76 9.91
CA VAL A 530 10.20 19.80 9.72
C VAL A 530 10.64 21.25 9.73
N LYS A 531 11.43 21.63 10.74
CA LYS A 531 11.93 22.99 10.86
C LYS A 531 13.16 23.22 9.98
N PRO A 532 13.41 24.45 9.51
CA PRO A 532 14.65 24.75 8.80
C PRO A 532 15.89 24.34 9.58
N THR A 533 16.95 23.91 8.89
CA THR A 533 18.24 23.73 9.53
C THR A 533 18.75 25.06 10.04
N ASN A 534 19.46 25.05 11.15
CA ASN A 534 19.90 26.28 11.86
C ASN A 534 18.72 27.21 12.25
N PHE A 535 17.61 26.59 12.65
CA PHE A 535 16.39 27.30 13.04
C PHE A 535 16.63 28.38 14.08
N ASP A 536 16.12 29.58 13.80
CA ASP A 536 16.14 30.76 14.70
C ASP A 536 14.69 31.17 15.02
N PRO A 537 14.22 31.02 16.25
CA PRO A 537 12.83 31.33 16.61
C PRO A 537 12.44 32.79 16.45
N ALA A 538 13.42 33.68 16.28
CA ALA A 538 13.19 35.11 16.05
C ALA A 538 12.91 35.45 14.57
N LYS A 539 13.16 34.52 13.66
CA LYS A 539 12.92 34.69 12.21
C LYS A 539 11.58 34.15 11.81
N LYS A 540 11.02 34.68 10.71
CA LYS A 540 9.85 34.15 10.06
C LYS A 540 10.25 33.36 8.81
N TYR A 541 9.66 32.18 8.66
CA TYR A 541 9.99 31.23 7.59
C TYR A 541 8.82 31.05 6.64
N PRO A 542 9.07 30.98 5.32
CA PRO A 542 8.08 30.49 4.36
C PRO A 542 7.74 29.05 4.68
N THR A 543 6.47 28.69 4.56
CA THR A 543 5.97 27.37 4.95
C THR A 543 5.36 26.66 3.76
N ILE A 544 5.73 25.41 3.55
CA ILE A 544 5.11 24.53 2.53
C ILE A 544 4.30 23.46 3.25
N ILE A 545 3.02 23.40 2.93
CA ILE A 545 2.15 22.31 3.35
C ILE A 545 2.21 21.22 2.27
N TYR A 546 2.67 20.01 2.66
CA TYR A 546 2.48 18.85 1.82
C TYR A 546 1.14 18.20 2.17
N VAL A 547 0.30 17.96 1.17
CA VAL A 547 -1.01 17.34 1.33
C VAL A 547 -1.17 16.15 0.38
N TYR A 548 -1.64 15.02 0.89
CA TYR A 548 -2.31 14.00 0.09
C TYR A 548 -3.82 14.06 0.39
N GLY A 549 -4.22 13.75 1.60
CA GLY A 549 -5.54 14.00 2.16
C GLY A 549 -6.63 13.01 1.78
N GLY A 550 -6.41 12.16 0.79
CA GLY A 550 -7.41 11.24 0.26
C GLY A 550 -7.55 9.94 1.03
N PRO A 551 -8.51 9.11 0.63
CA PRO A 551 -8.69 7.74 1.13
C PRO A 551 -7.38 6.95 1.09
N HIS A 552 -7.18 6.08 2.09
CA HIS A 552 -5.96 5.29 2.31
C HIS A 552 -4.66 6.11 2.50
N ALA A 553 -4.78 7.42 2.74
CA ALA A 553 -3.63 8.24 3.12
C ALA A 553 -3.18 7.94 4.54
N HIS A 554 -1.87 7.87 4.75
CA HIS A 554 -1.26 7.82 6.07
C HIS A 554 0.16 8.40 5.95
N ASN A 555 0.30 9.69 6.28
CA ASN A 555 1.55 10.42 6.07
C ASN A 555 2.34 10.61 7.36
N VAL A 556 1.66 10.63 8.50
CA VAL A 556 2.26 10.89 9.81
C VAL A 556 2.27 9.61 10.64
N ASP A 557 3.44 9.04 10.81
CA ASP A 557 3.62 7.83 11.62
C ASP A 557 4.92 7.86 12.43
N ALA A 558 5.07 6.93 13.36
CA ALA A 558 6.20 6.85 14.28
C ALA A 558 7.43 6.12 13.71
N ARG A 559 7.61 6.09 12.37
CA ARG A 559 8.88 5.69 11.75
C ARG A 559 9.95 6.76 11.96
N TRP A 560 11.16 6.44 11.51
CA TRP A 560 12.29 7.36 11.56
C TRP A 560 11.94 8.73 11.00
N ASN A 561 12.25 9.79 11.77
CA ASN A 561 11.91 11.18 11.48
C ASN A 561 10.41 11.38 11.19
N TYR A 562 9.54 10.60 11.85
CA TYR A 562 8.07 10.61 11.65
C TYR A 562 7.65 10.41 10.20
N SER A 563 8.34 9.54 9.45
CA SER A 563 8.13 9.28 8.01
C SER A 563 8.35 10.50 7.11
N SER A 564 9.16 11.46 7.53
CA SER A 564 9.50 12.60 6.68
C SER A 564 10.14 12.13 5.38
N ARG A 565 9.67 12.69 4.27
CA ARG A 565 10.25 12.42 2.95
C ARG A 565 11.59 13.12 2.80
N GLY A 566 12.47 12.57 1.98
CA GLY A 566 13.76 13.18 1.70
C GLY A 566 13.63 14.59 1.15
N TRP A 567 12.65 14.83 0.28
CA TRP A 567 12.38 16.16 -0.25
C TRP A 567 12.00 17.19 0.84
N GLU A 568 11.26 16.80 1.87
CA GLU A 568 10.94 17.68 3.00
C GLU A 568 12.20 18.11 3.76
N THR A 569 13.11 17.16 3.98
CA THR A 569 14.44 17.43 4.58
C THR A 569 15.28 18.36 3.71
N TYR A 570 15.28 18.15 2.39
CA TYR A 570 15.98 19.01 1.44
C TYR A 570 15.44 20.46 1.47
N MET A 571 14.12 20.64 1.44
CA MET A 571 13.52 21.97 1.48
C MET A 571 13.72 22.67 2.83
N ALA A 572 13.74 21.91 3.93
CA ALA A 572 14.07 22.45 5.25
C ALA A 572 15.51 22.99 5.29
N GLU A 573 16.46 22.31 4.63
CA GLU A 573 17.82 22.83 4.49
C GLU A 573 17.89 24.11 3.66
N LYS A 574 16.95 24.29 2.71
CA LYS A 574 16.84 25.52 1.91
C LYS A 574 16.08 26.65 2.63
N GLY A 575 15.70 26.45 3.90
CA GLY A 575 15.10 27.50 4.73
C GLY A 575 13.58 27.53 4.76
N TYR A 576 12.92 26.48 4.29
CA TYR A 576 11.45 26.32 4.37
C TYR A 576 11.05 25.52 5.61
N LEU A 577 9.93 25.88 6.19
CA LEU A 577 9.23 25.03 7.15
C LEU A 577 8.28 24.12 6.40
N LEU A 578 8.32 22.82 6.68
CA LEU A 578 7.42 21.82 6.08
C LEU A 578 6.38 21.38 7.10
N PHE A 579 5.13 21.28 6.69
CA PHE A 579 4.02 20.87 7.54
C PHE A 579 3.13 19.87 6.80
N ILE A 580 2.79 18.80 7.48
CA ILE A 580 1.97 17.71 6.95
C ILE A 580 0.90 17.36 7.99
N LEU A 581 -0.35 17.25 7.57
CA LEU A 581 -1.49 16.92 8.41
C LEU A 581 -2.30 15.78 7.77
N ASP A 582 -2.58 14.72 8.54
CA ASP A 582 -3.55 13.69 8.15
C ASP A 582 -4.95 14.11 8.60
N ASN A 583 -5.78 14.51 7.63
CA ASN A 583 -7.15 14.94 7.82
C ASN A 583 -8.12 13.75 7.89
N ARG A 584 -9.37 14.00 8.29
CA ARG A 584 -10.45 13.02 8.15
C ARG A 584 -10.61 12.61 6.69
N GLY A 585 -10.94 11.34 6.49
CA GLY A 585 -10.90 10.69 5.17
C GLY A 585 -9.66 9.82 4.97
N SER A 586 -8.57 10.02 5.75
CA SER A 586 -7.40 9.15 5.72
C SER A 586 -7.63 7.86 6.54
N GLU A 587 -6.71 6.89 6.42
CA GLU A 587 -6.87 5.54 6.99
C GLU A 587 -6.38 5.38 8.45
N ASN A 588 -6.56 4.16 8.99
CA ASN A 588 -6.08 3.71 10.29
C ASN A 588 -6.74 4.42 11.50
N ARG A 589 -7.89 5.02 11.32
CA ARG A 589 -8.59 5.78 12.35
C ARG A 589 -10.05 5.34 12.56
N GLY A 590 -10.45 4.25 11.91
CA GLY A 590 -11.80 3.72 11.95
C GLY A 590 -12.73 4.27 10.88
N LYS A 591 -13.83 3.53 10.67
CA LYS A 591 -14.78 3.76 9.58
C LYS A 591 -15.38 5.18 9.59
N ALA A 592 -15.77 5.70 10.74
CA ALA A 592 -16.38 7.03 10.85
C ALA A 592 -15.41 8.15 10.41
N PHE A 593 -14.13 8.01 10.72
CA PHE A 593 -13.09 8.95 10.31
C PHE A 593 -12.86 8.91 8.80
N GLU A 594 -12.77 7.71 8.21
CA GLU A 594 -12.55 7.52 6.78
C GLU A 594 -13.77 7.94 5.96
N GLN A 595 -14.95 7.54 6.37
CA GLN A 595 -16.21 7.82 5.66
C GLN A 595 -16.76 9.24 5.89
N ALA A 596 -16.05 10.12 6.60
CA ALA A 596 -16.46 11.51 6.78
C ALA A 596 -16.58 12.26 5.45
N THR A 597 -15.80 11.86 4.46
CA THR A 597 -15.68 12.52 3.13
C THR A 597 -16.63 11.96 2.07
N PHE A 598 -17.41 10.92 2.42
CA PHE A 598 -18.32 10.25 1.48
C PHE A 598 -19.24 11.22 0.77
N ARG A 599 -19.35 11.11 -0.57
CA ARG A 599 -20.11 11.93 -1.51
C ARG A 599 -19.65 13.39 -1.65
N GLN A 600 -18.54 13.78 -1.00
CA GLN A 600 -18.06 15.15 -0.97
C GLN A 600 -16.53 15.26 -0.85
N LEU A 601 -15.79 14.43 -1.60
CA LEU A 601 -14.33 14.43 -1.59
C LEU A 601 -13.73 15.83 -1.70
N GLY A 602 -12.72 16.13 -0.90
CA GLY A 602 -12.04 17.43 -0.85
C GLY A 602 -12.70 18.44 0.11
N GLN A 603 -13.96 18.29 0.49
CA GLN A 603 -14.66 19.29 1.28
C GLN A 603 -14.27 19.25 2.77
N ILE A 604 -14.37 18.08 3.39
CA ILE A 604 -13.97 17.87 4.80
C ILE A 604 -12.47 17.97 4.94
N GLU A 605 -11.75 17.41 3.97
CA GLU A 605 -10.29 17.45 3.92
C GLU A 605 -9.78 18.89 3.93
N MET A 606 -10.35 19.80 3.11
CA MET A 606 -9.97 21.20 3.11
C MET A 606 -10.23 21.89 4.46
N GLN A 607 -11.40 21.63 5.07
CA GLN A 607 -11.73 22.22 6.38
C GLN A 607 -10.72 21.80 7.44
N ASP A 608 -10.32 20.55 7.45
CA ASP A 608 -9.33 20.02 8.39
C ASP A 608 -7.92 20.56 8.10
N GLN A 609 -7.51 20.66 6.81
CA GLN A 609 -6.25 21.27 6.43
C GLN A 609 -6.18 22.75 6.88
N MET A 610 -7.30 23.47 6.82
CA MET A 610 -7.36 24.84 7.31
C MET A 610 -7.19 24.93 8.82
N LYS A 611 -7.54 23.90 9.62
CA LYS A 611 -7.17 23.83 11.05
C LYS A 611 -5.67 23.74 11.25
N GLY A 612 -4.98 23.04 10.37
CA GLY A 612 -3.50 23.08 10.31
C GLY A 612 -2.96 24.47 10.01
N VAL A 613 -3.57 25.19 9.06
CA VAL A 613 -3.20 26.59 8.76
C VAL A 613 -3.47 27.51 9.94
N GLU A 614 -4.60 27.38 10.63
CA GLU A 614 -4.90 28.14 11.85
C GLU A 614 -3.81 27.91 12.91
N TYR A 615 -3.42 26.66 13.14
CA TYR A 615 -2.33 26.30 14.04
C TYR A 615 -1.00 26.94 13.62
N LEU A 616 -0.61 26.83 12.35
CA LEU A 616 0.62 27.43 11.84
C LEU A 616 0.68 28.94 12.09
N LYS A 617 -0.43 29.65 11.91
CA LYS A 617 -0.53 31.08 12.15
C LYS A 617 -0.36 31.49 13.63
N THR A 618 -0.50 30.56 14.57
CA THR A 618 -0.19 30.83 15.99
C THR A 618 1.30 30.80 16.33
N LEU A 619 2.11 30.22 15.42
CA LEU A 619 3.55 30.06 15.63
C LEU A 619 4.28 31.34 15.19
N PRO A 620 5.06 31.97 16.08
CA PRO A 620 5.67 33.31 15.82
C PRO A 620 6.69 33.25 14.66
N TYR A 621 7.25 32.10 14.38
CA TYR A 621 8.23 31.87 13.32
C TYR A 621 7.64 31.47 11.97
N VAL A 622 6.33 31.35 11.85
CA VAL A 622 5.65 31.11 10.57
C VAL A 622 5.35 32.45 9.90
N ASP A 623 5.71 32.57 8.63
CA ASP A 623 5.31 33.72 7.82
C ASP A 623 3.96 33.42 7.17
N ALA A 624 2.90 34.00 7.73
CA ALA A 624 1.52 33.77 7.26
C ALA A 624 1.25 34.29 5.84
N ASP A 625 2.09 35.18 5.32
CA ASP A 625 1.99 35.75 3.97
C ASP A 625 2.76 34.90 2.93
N ARG A 626 3.53 33.91 3.38
CA ARG A 626 4.33 33.03 2.55
C ARG A 626 4.02 31.54 2.83
N ILE A 627 2.76 31.15 2.60
CA ILE A 627 2.31 29.74 2.68
C ILE A 627 2.12 29.19 1.27
N GLY A 628 2.81 28.10 1.00
CA GLY A 628 2.65 27.30 -0.22
C GLY A 628 2.05 25.92 0.06
N VAL A 629 1.62 25.23 -0.99
CA VAL A 629 1.05 23.88 -0.90
C VAL A 629 1.53 23.00 -2.05
N HIS A 630 1.80 21.74 -1.73
CA HIS A 630 2.22 20.73 -2.71
C HIS A 630 1.56 19.39 -2.41
N GLY A 631 1.14 18.70 -3.47
CA GLY A 631 0.62 17.34 -3.39
C GLY A 631 0.58 16.66 -4.74
N TRP A 632 0.47 15.32 -4.69
CA TRP A 632 0.45 14.46 -5.86
C TRP A 632 -0.84 13.65 -5.92
N SER A 633 -1.41 13.40 -7.13
CA SER A 633 -2.63 12.59 -7.29
C SER A 633 -3.84 13.25 -6.58
N PHE A 634 -4.46 12.59 -5.62
CA PHE A 634 -5.45 13.21 -4.73
C PHE A 634 -4.88 14.47 -4.05
N GLY A 635 -3.59 14.46 -3.69
CA GLY A 635 -2.91 15.63 -3.15
C GLY A 635 -2.76 16.77 -4.16
N GLY A 636 -2.68 16.47 -5.45
CA GLY A 636 -2.75 17.45 -6.54
C GLY A 636 -4.14 18.07 -6.63
N PHE A 637 -5.20 17.28 -6.53
CA PHE A 637 -6.58 17.75 -6.39
C PHE A 637 -6.73 18.65 -5.16
N MET A 638 -6.22 18.23 -4.01
CA MET A 638 -6.24 19.03 -2.78
C MET A 638 -5.46 20.34 -2.92
N THR A 639 -4.31 20.32 -3.58
CA THR A 639 -3.51 21.53 -3.85
C THR A 639 -4.31 22.57 -4.61
N ILE A 640 -4.95 22.17 -5.71
CA ILE A 640 -5.78 23.10 -6.52
C ILE A 640 -7.02 23.50 -5.73
N SER A 641 -7.68 22.57 -5.02
CA SER A 641 -8.83 22.86 -4.16
C SER A 641 -8.51 23.94 -3.13
N LEU A 642 -7.39 23.81 -2.41
CA LEU A 642 -6.96 24.77 -1.40
C LEU A 642 -6.61 26.14 -2.02
N MET A 643 -5.89 26.16 -3.15
CA MET A 643 -5.52 27.40 -3.81
C MET A 643 -6.71 28.17 -4.38
N THR A 644 -7.76 27.47 -4.82
CA THR A 644 -8.94 28.11 -5.41
C THR A 644 -10.03 28.47 -4.40
N ASN A 645 -10.11 27.75 -3.25
CA ASN A 645 -11.06 28.06 -2.19
C ASN A 645 -10.48 29.03 -1.12
N TYR A 646 -9.15 29.06 -0.95
CA TYR A 646 -8.44 29.92 0.02
C TYR A 646 -7.30 30.72 -0.66
N PRO A 647 -7.60 31.49 -1.74
CA PRO A 647 -6.58 32.14 -2.55
C PRO A 647 -5.80 33.26 -1.80
N GLU A 648 -6.35 33.75 -0.70
CA GLU A 648 -5.65 34.71 0.18
C GLU A 648 -4.61 34.06 1.09
N VAL A 649 -4.69 32.72 1.28
CA VAL A 649 -3.75 31.96 2.13
C VAL A 649 -2.61 31.41 1.30
N PHE A 650 -2.93 30.62 0.28
CA PHE A 650 -1.95 29.90 -0.52
C PHE A 650 -1.41 30.74 -1.67
N LYS A 651 -0.13 31.10 -1.60
CA LYS A 651 0.52 31.97 -2.59
C LYS A 651 1.13 31.22 -3.77
N VAL A 652 1.64 30.01 -3.49
CA VAL A 652 2.30 29.15 -4.48
C VAL A 652 1.84 27.72 -4.28
N GLY A 653 1.52 27.03 -5.38
CA GLY A 653 1.18 25.60 -5.36
C GLY A 653 1.84 24.84 -6.48
N VAL A 654 2.16 23.56 -6.20
CA VAL A 654 2.59 22.60 -7.20
C VAL A 654 1.71 21.36 -7.11
N ALA A 655 0.87 21.13 -8.12
CA ALA A 655 -0.08 20.04 -8.21
C ALA A 655 0.41 19.00 -9.22
N GLY A 656 0.76 17.80 -8.74
CA GLY A 656 1.20 16.71 -9.61
C GLY A 656 0.09 15.70 -9.87
N GLY A 657 -0.12 15.30 -11.15
CA GLY A 657 -1.12 14.32 -11.57
C GLY A 657 -2.50 14.54 -10.94
N PRO A 658 -3.05 15.78 -10.91
CA PRO A 658 -4.21 16.11 -10.12
C PRO A 658 -5.49 15.54 -10.71
N VAL A 659 -6.34 14.91 -9.89
CA VAL A 659 -7.75 14.75 -10.23
C VAL A 659 -8.38 16.15 -10.29
N ILE A 660 -9.19 16.40 -11.30
CA ILE A 660 -9.88 17.69 -11.51
C ILE A 660 -11.39 17.52 -11.39
N ASP A 661 -11.90 16.45 -11.93
CA ASP A 661 -13.31 16.13 -11.90
C ASP A 661 -13.50 14.63 -11.70
N TRP A 662 -14.27 14.23 -10.70
CA TRP A 662 -14.46 12.83 -10.34
C TRP A 662 -15.26 12.03 -11.36
N HIS A 663 -15.96 12.67 -12.32
CA HIS A 663 -16.58 11.99 -13.45
C HIS A 663 -15.57 11.22 -14.31
N TRP A 664 -14.31 11.64 -14.34
CA TRP A 664 -13.27 11.05 -15.17
C TRP A 664 -12.32 10.13 -14.39
N TYR A 665 -12.66 9.83 -13.16
CA TYR A 665 -11.91 8.86 -12.37
C TYR A 665 -12.55 7.48 -12.47
N GLU A 666 -11.77 6.44 -12.19
CA GLU A 666 -12.22 5.07 -12.40
C GLU A 666 -13.36 4.66 -11.46
N VAL A 667 -14.19 3.72 -11.93
CA VAL A 667 -15.47 3.31 -11.32
C VAL A 667 -15.30 2.83 -9.87
N MET A 668 -14.38 1.89 -9.60
CA MET A 668 -14.30 1.22 -8.30
C MET A 668 -13.95 2.18 -7.18
N TYR A 669 -12.96 3.04 -7.40
CA TYR A 669 -12.58 4.08 -6.45
C TYR A 669 -13.58 5.25 -6.46
N GLY A 670 -13.86 5.78 -7.65
CA GLY A 670 -14.72 6.97 -7.82
C GLY A 670 -16.10 6.76 -7.22
N GLU A 671 -16.76 5.67 -7.54
CA GLU A 671 -18.12 5.39 -7.06
C GLU A 671 -18.16 4.95 -5.59
N ARG A 672 -17.09 4.33 -5.06
CA ARG A 672 -17.01 4.03 -3.62
C ARG A 672 -17.13 5.29 -2.77
N TYR A 673 -16.44 6.34 -3.15
CA TYR A 673 -16.35 7.56 -2.33
C TYR A 673 -17.32 8.67 -2.74
N MET A 674 -17.84 8.62 -3.97
CA MET A 674 -18.72 9.67 -4.51
C MET A 674 -20.11 9.17 -4.92
N ASP A 675 -20.40 7.86 -4.86
CA ASP A 675 -21.49 7.23 -5.61
C ASP A 675 -21.39 7.47 -7.12
N THR A 676 -22.45 7.19 -7.88
CA THR A 676 -22.44 7.50 -9.31
C THR A 676 -22.76 8.98 -9.58
N PRO A 677 -22.34 9.54 -10.71
CA PRO A 677 -22.77 10.89 -11.12
C PRO A 677 -24.29 11.05 -11.18
N GLN A 678 -25.02 9.97 -11.47
CA GLN A 678 -26.48 9.96 -11.56
C GLN A 678 -27.15 10.04 -10.18
N THR A 679 -26.56 9.41 -9.15
CA THR A 679 -27.12 9.37 -7.79
C THR A 679 -26.61 10.49 -6.90
N ASN A 680 -25.47 11.13 -7.27
CA ASN A 680 -24.87 12.25 -6.53
C ASN A 680 -24.45 13.44 -7.43
N PRO A 681 -25.32 13.96 -8.32
CA PRO A 681 -24.91 15.00 -9.28
C PRO A 681 -24.42 16.29 -8.59
N GLU A 682 -25.01 16.68 -7.48
CA GLU A 682 -24.60 17.87 -6.72
C GLU A 682 -23.23 17.70 -6.05
N GLY A 683 -22.91 16.50 -5.58
CA GLY A 683 -21.57 16.19 -5.02
C GLY A 683 -20.50 16.30 -6.10
N TYR A 684 -20.71 15.71 -7.26
CA TYR A 684 -19.79 15.80 -8.40
C TYR A 684 -19.59 17.25 -8.85
N LYS A 685 -20.66 18.00 -8.98
CA LYS A 685 -20.59 19.43 -9.34
C LYS A 685 -19.83 20.26 -8.30
N LYS A 686 -20.11 20.03 -7.01
CA LYS A 686 -19.48 20.78 -5.90
C LYS A 686 -17.97 20.51 -5.83
N THR A 687 -17.54 19.31 -6.13
CA THR A 687 -16.13 18.87 -6.02
C THR A 687 -15.33 19.13 -7.29
N SER A 688 -15.97 19.41 -8.41
CA SER A 688 -15.30 19.70 -9.69
C SER A 688 -14.53 21.01 -9.64
N LEU A 689 -13.22 20.94 -9.88
CA LEU A 689 -12.34 22.11 -9.91
C LEU A 689 -12.54 23.00 -11.14
N LEU A 690 -13.23 22.51 -12.15
CA LEU A 690 -13.53 23.30 -13.37
C LEU A 690 -14.28 24.57 -13.04
N TYR A 691 -15.25 24.51 -12.12
CA TYR A 691 -16.05 25.68 -11.70
C TYR A 691 -15.27 26.68 -10.85
N GLN A 692 -14.10 26.25 -10.32
CA GLN A 692 -13.27 27.04 -9.43
C GLN A 692 -12.06 27.70 -10.12
N ALA A 693 -11.81 27.37 -11.38
CA ALA A 693 -10.66 27.88 -12.15
C ALA A 693 -10.53 29.43 -12.11
N LYS A 694 -11.66 30.16 -12.10
CA LYS A 694 -11.72 31.61 -11.97
C LYS A 694 -11.21 32.19 -10.66
N ASN A 695 -11.14 31.36 -9.60
CA ASN A 695 -10.76 31.82 -8.26
C ASN A 695 -9.24 31.74 -8.06
N LEU A 696 -8.48 31.16 -8.96
CA LEU A 696 -7.02 31.04 -8.85
C LEU A 696 -6.37 32.43 -8.87
N LYS A 697 -5.67 32.77 -7.78
CA LYS A 697 -4.91 34.04 -7.64
C LYS A 697 -3.41 33.81 -7.50
N GLY A 698 -3.00 32.75 -6.80
CA GLY A 698 -1.60 32.40 -6.55
C GLY A 698 -0.91 31.80 -7.77
N LYS A 699 0.38 31.58 -7.65
CA LYS A 699 1.19 30.88 -8.66
C LYS A 699 0.96 29.37 -8.54
N LEU A 700 0.44 28.74 -9.58
CA LEU A 700 0.18 27.31 -9.65
C LEU A 700 0.97 26.68 -10.80
N GLN A 701 1.75 25.64 -10.48
CA GLN A 701 2.29 24.72 -11.47
C GLN A 701 1.51 23.39 -11.43
N ILE A 702 1.09 22.92 -12.58
CA ILE A 702 0.50 21.58 -12.78
C ILE A 702 1.53 20.72 -13.49
N ILE A 703 1.75 19.51 -13.01
CA ILE A 703 2.70 18.53 -13.59
C ILE A 703 1.94 17.24 -13.90
N GLN A 704 2.15 16.67 -15.10
CA GLN A 704 1.43 15.48 -15.58
C GLN A 704 2.37 14.52 -16.30
N GLY A 705 2.25 13.20 -16.01
CA GLY A 705 2.80 12.16 -16.86
C GLY A 705 1.92 11.98 -18.11
N LEU A 706 2.52 11.94 -19.30
CA LEU A 706 1.70 11.82 -20.53
C LEU A 706 1.01 10.46 -20.65
N ASN A 707 1.63 9.39 -20.11
CA ASN A 707 1.12 8.02 -20.14
C ASN A 707 0.51 7.60 -18.78
N ASP A 708 -0.06 8.56 -18.08
CA ASP A 708 -0.74 8.32 -16.81
C ASP A 708 -2.08 7.61 -17.05
N VAL A 709 -2.17 6.34 -16.59
CA VAL A 709 -3.37 5.49 -16.65
C VAL A 709 -4.15 5.50 -15.33
N THR A 710 -3.68 6.23 -14.31
CA THR A 710 -4.36 6.39 -13.02
C THR A 710 -5.18 7.66 -12.99
N VAL A 711 -4.54 8.81 -13.26
CA VAL A 711 -5.20 10.09 -13.45
C VAL A 711 -4.92 10.55 -14.87
N VAL A 712 -5.86 10.27 -15.75
CA VAL A 712 -5.66 10.48 -17.19
C VAL A 712 -5.43 11.96 -17.53
N PRO A 713 -4.59 12.29 -18.53
CA PRO A 713 -4.22 13.66 -18.89
C PRO A 713 -5.41 14.59 -19.21
N GLN A 714 -6.57 14.04 -19.54
CA GLN A 714 -7.82 14.78 -19.72
C GLN A 714 -8.13 15.72 -18.55
N HIS A 715 -7.86 15.31 -17.32
CA HIS A 715 -8.06 16.13 -16.12
C HIS A 715 -7.33 17.47 -16.24
N CYS A 716 -6.03 17.44 -16.45
CA CYS A 716 -5.20 18.64 -16.57
C CYS A 716 -5.58 19.48 -17.78
N LEU A 717 -5.73 18.87 -18.95
CA LEU A 717 -6.03 19.59 -20.20
C LEU A 717 -7.38 20.30 -20.13
N THR A 718 -8.40 19.69 -19.51
CA THR A 718 -9.71 20.33 -19.36
C THR A 718 -9.68 21.44 -18.31
N PHE A 719 -8.90 21.28 -17.23
CA PHE A 719 -8.70 22.36 -16.27
C PHE A 719 -7.99 23.57 -16.90
N LEU A 720 -6.96 23.36 -17.70
CA LEU A 720 -6.31 24.43 -18.47
C LEU A 720 -7.28 25.16 -19.38
N LYS A 721 -8.18 24.42 -20.08
CA LYS A 721 -9.24 25.02 -20.89
C LYS A 721 -10.16 25.89 -20.04
N ALA A 722 -10.54 25.44 -18.84
CA ALA A 722 -11.36 26.23 -17.91
C ALA A 722 -10.60 27.49 -17.41
N CYS A 723 -9.31 27.38 -17.12
CA CYS A 723 -8.45 28.50 -16.73
C CYS A 723 -8.35 29.56 -17.86
N ILE A 724 -8.13 29.12 -19.10
CA ILE A 724 -8.08 30.02 -20.26
C ILE A 724 -9.41 30.78 -20.39
N ALA A 725 -10.54 30.10 -20.27
CA ALA A 725 -11.86 30.72 -20.33
C ALA A 725 -12.10 31.70 -19.16
N ALA A 726 -11.53 31.44 -18.00
CA ALA A 726 -11.61 32.27 -16.80
C ALA A 726 -10.57 33.42 -16.77
N GLY A 727 -9.58 33.42 -17.67
CA GLY A 727 -8.47 34.38 -17.69
C GLY A 727 -7.39 34.13 -16.64
N THR A 728 -7.37 32.95 -15.99
CA THR A 728 -6.30 32.53 -15.06
C THR A 728 -5.20 31.78 -15.79
N GLN A 729 -3.97 31.83 -15.28
CA GLN A 729 -2.79 31.36 -16.02
C GLN A 729 -1.90 30.47 -15.11
N PRO A 730 -2.26 29.20 -14.89
CA PRO A 730 -1.35 28.24 -14.28
C PRO A 730 -0.24 27.82 -15.25
N ASP A 731 0.94 27.51 -14.70
CA ASP A 731 2.02 26.87 -15.44
C ASP A 731 1.74 25.38 -15.61
N PHE A 732 2.10 24.79 -16.76
CA PHE A 732 1.87 23.38 -17.04
C PHE A 732 3.15 22.72 -17.55
N PHE A 733 3.47 21.55 -17.00
CA PHE A 733 4.62 20.75 -17.43
C PHE A 733 4.26 19.28 -17.61
N VAL A 734 4.64 18.70 -18.74
CA VAL A 734 4.36 17.31 -19.10
C VAL A 734 5.65 16.53 -19.15
N TYR A 735 5.61 15.30 -18.60
CA TYR A 735 6.65 14.30 -18.76
C TYR A 735 6.22 13.30 -19.84
N PRO A 736 6.75 13.40 -21.07
CA PRO A 736 6.44 12.45 -22.14
C PRO A 736 6.92 11.04 -21.77
N GLY A 737 6.09 10.03 -22.04
CA GLY A 737 6.41 8.63 -21.75
C GLY A 737 6.26 8.21 -20.29
N GLU A 738 6.08 9.15 -19.35
CA GLU A 738 6.03 8.82 -17.93
C GLU A 738 4.60 8.48 -17.46
N PRO A 739 4.47 7.49 -16.57
CA PRO A 739 3.21 7.12 -15.92
C PRO A 739 2.87 8.06 -14.75
N HIS A 740 1.86 7.68 -13.95
CA HIS A 740 1.43 8.43 -12.77
C HIS A 740 2.55 8.69 -11.75
N ASN A 741 3.41 7.69 -11.51
CA ASN A 741 4.52 7.77 -10.56
C ASN A 741 5.86 7.68 -11.31
N MET A 742 6.57 8.78 -11.39
CA MET A 742 7.87 8.87 -12.04
C MET A 742 8.97 8.20 -11.21
N ARG A 743 9.88 7.50 -11.86
CA ARG A 743 10.95 6.72 -11.22
C ARG A 743 12.32 7.12 -11.77
N GLY A 744 13.38 6.62 -11.10
CA GLY A 744 14.76 6.85 -11.54
C GLY A 744 15.09 8.34 -11.67
N HIS A 745 15.84 8.71 -12.69
CA HIS A 745 16.28 10.08 -12.94
C HIS A 745 15.13 11.08 -13.10
N GLN A 746 14.03 10.66 -13.71
CA GLN A 746 12.83 11.50 -13.86
C GLN A 746 12.25 11.94 -12.52
N SER A 747 12.33 11.09 -11.48
CA SER A 747 11.93 11.47 -10.13
C SER A 747 12.81 12.56 -9.54
N THR A 748 14.13 12.52 -9.76
CA THR A 748 15.04 13.57 -9.30
C THR A 748 14.75 14.89 -10.02
N HIS A 749 14.66 14.87 -11.34
CA HIS A 749 14.29 16.04 -12.16
C HIS A 749 12.92 16.64 -11.75
N LEU A 750 11.93 15.79 -11.43
CA LEU A 750 10.63 16.21 -10.94
C LEU A 750 10.77 17.01 -9.63
N HIS A 751 11.52 16.51 -8.67
CA HIS A 751 11.69 17.19 -7.38
C HIS A 751 12.56 18.45 -7.48
N GLU A 752 13.52 18.50 -8.42
CA GLU A 752 14.23 19.72 -8.75
C GLU A 752 13.27 20.79 -9.27
N ARG A 753 12.38 20.41 -10.20
CA ARG A 753 11.38 21.31 -10.77
C ARG A 753 10.38 21.84 -9.74
N ILE A 754 9.87 20.95 -8.86
CA ILE A 754 9.01 21.34 -7.74
C ILE A 754 9.73 22.34 -6.83
N SER A 755 10.96 22.02 -6.45
CA SER A 755 11.77 22.89 -5.57
C SER A 755 12.03 24.24 -6.19
N GLN A 756 12.42 24.29 -7.48
CA GLN A 756 12.71 25.50 -8.20
C GLN A 756 11.50 26.44 -8.27
N TYR A 757 10.29 25.88 -8.43
CA TYR A 757 9.06 26.68 -8.45
C TYR A 757 8.80 27.38 -7.12
N PHE A 758 9.05 26.73 -5.99
CA PHE A 758 8.99 27.37 -4.68
C PHE A 758 10.13 28.39 -4.48
N PHE A 759 11.32 28.10 -4.95
CA PHE A 759 12.44 29.08 -4.88
C PHE A 759 12.17 30.33 -5.67
N ASP A 760 11.46 30.25 -6.79
CA ASP A 760 11.16 31.40 -7.63
C ASP A 760 10.03 32.25 -7.06
N TYR A 761 9.00 31.65 -6.48
CA TYR A 761 7.73 32.34 -6.19
C TYR A 761 7.35 32.39 -4.69
N LEU A 762 7.94 31.59 -3.80
CA LEU A 762 7.67 31.61 -2.36
C LEU A 762 8.86 32.14 -1.55
N LYS A 763 9.44 33.21 -2.01
CA LYS A 763 10.63 33.88 -1.39
C LYS A 763 10.26 34.63 -0.14
#